data_62ca54aef8063d267817be0583aa23e4
#
_entry.id   62ca54aef8063d267817be0583aa23e4
#
_cell.length_a   1.000
_cell.length_b   1.000
_cell.length_c   1.000
_cell.angle_alpha   90.00
_cell.angle_beta   90.00
_cell.angle_gamma   90.00
#
_symmetry.space_group_name_H-M   'P 1'
#
loop_
_entity.id
_entity.type
_entity.pdbx_description
1 polymer ?
#
loop_
_entity_poly.entity_id
_entity_poly.type
_entity_poly.pdbx_seq_one_letter_code
_entity_poly.pdbx_strand_id
1 'polypeptide(L)'
;MENPNFLKQKYNLHNSEEVEVAALRTEQITGEKIPQNPDDQIQNYLDRLERLALDPEKEQSKKTLNNESRPRALALLREMVMNKYVRSNKEKMAEGAARVEERAAQERGMEAHYGEAELEQRGEIAVTDLEKSLDNWIMYLSNQNEPYPVWFRYYAFRNVLDMGDFDKDKGEFTKRSQGSTKLFPDIDRGALAFVEERIEAAKDSVTLEKIQRAQKGTGTPADQLLTKAQAEAFATMSFSKQYIEGIKQNGEITPEMREITEGKWVKYQQGTDPTSLWASLQNKGTTWCTKGFGTAETQLNGGDFYVYYTNDKTGKAAIPRIAIRMQEDGIGEVRGVADNQQNLEGNMTEIAEAKMNELPGAESYRKKSSDMKQLTAIEKKVKQGQELDRNELLFLYEINSKVEGFGYQRDPRIQEIISTRNPKEDAPIVLECEPEEIAYGQEEYEEAIKDNKTIKAYIGPLFSKIFSQNIEHIYASFPNGRIEKAEATIGNKTKEELIRELEEKESSTNPADKIYISDSARSMLQKPEFAAISQPEKINLIKLKVQDLGFEKNPTTDQLYSRAEELGLKLCPPEIGPHLRLNYQTVFKREQTKGGYLRIGMKQITSSSGYPDVFIVVRDDDGKRWLRHHWAAPELKWNLEREFVFARK
;
A
#
# COMPACT_ATOMS: atom_id res chain seq x y z
N MET A 1 21.79 3.42 11.41
CA MET A 1 21.62 3.98 12.79
C MET A 1 21.28 5.45 12.68
N GLU A 2 20.52 6.00 13.65
CA GLU A 2 20.25 7.44 13.65
C GLU A 2 21.51 8.27 13.92
N ASN A 3 21.52 9.51 13.43
CA ASN A 3 22.69 10.41 13.52
C ASN A 3 22.28 11.79 14.07
N PRO A 4 21.85 11.87 15.36
CA PRO A 4 21.44 13.12 15.98
C PRO A 4 22.56 14.16 16.03
N ASN A 5 23.81 13.72 16.21
CA ASN A 5 24.96 14.62 16.26
C ASN A 5 25.19 15.37 14.93
N PHE A 6 24.97 14.75 13.79
CA PHE A 6 25.02 15.42 12.48
C PHE A 6 24.00 16.57 12.39
N LEU A 7 22.74 16.29 12.77
CA LEU A 7 21.68 17.29 12.76
C LEU A 7 21.91 18.42 13.78
N LYS A 8 22.47 18.10 14.93
CA LYS A 8 22.90 19.08 15.94
C LYS A 8 23.94 20.03 15.34
N GLN A 9 25.00 19.49 14.74
CA GLN A 9 26.08 20.29 14.14
C GLN A 9 25.59 21.10 12.94
N LYS A 10 24.72 20.50 12.10
CA LYS A 10 24.27 21.13 10.84
C LYS A 10 23.24 22.22 11.06
N TYR A 11 22.31 22.05 11.99
CA TYR A 11 21.13 22.91 12.17
C TYR A 11 20.96 23.47 13.57
N ASN A 12 21.79 23.08 14.54
CA ASN A 12 21.53 23.36 15.96
C ASN A 12 20.12 22.86 16.38
N LEU A 13 19.71 21.70 15.83
CA LEU A 13 18.32 21.22 15.81
C LEU A 13 17.71 21.06 17.21
N HIS A 14 18.53 20.72 18.23
CA HIS A 14 18.07 20.59 19.62
C HIS A 14 17.47 21.85 20.22
N ASN A 15 17.73 23.04 19.63
CA ASN A 15 17.19 24.33 20.06
C ASN A 15 16.00 24.78 19.19
N SER A 16 15.46 23.91 18.36
CA SER A 16 14.31 24.24 17.52
C SER A 16 12.98 24.01 18.22
N GLU A 17 11.96 24.80 17.85
CA GLU A 17 10.60 24.67 18.40
C GLU A 17 10.01 23.29 18.17
N GLU A 18 10.28 22.68 17.01
CA GLU A 18 9.79 21.33 16.68
C GLU A 18 10.32 20.26 17.63
N VAL A 19 11.56 20.35 18.07
CA VAL A 19 12.17 19.41 19.02
C VAL A 19 11.62 19.63 20.43
N GLU A 20 11.46 20.89 20.86
CA GLU A 20 10.85 21.25 22.13
C GLU A 20 9.40 20.74 22.23
N VAL A 21 8.59 21.01 21.20
CA VAL A 21 7.20 20.52 21.11
C VAL A 21 7.14 18.99 21.12
N ALA A 22 8.07 18.32 20.45
CA ALA A 22 8.13 16.85 20.46
C ALA A 22 8.42 16.30 21.86
N ALA A 23 9.36 16.91 22.60
CA ALA A 23 9.68 16.52 23.97
C ALA A 23 8.49 16.68 24.91
N LEU A 24 7.83 17.87 24.88
CA LEU A 24 6.63 18.14 25.70
C LEU A 24 5.51 17.13 25.43
N ARG A 25 5.27 16.78 24.16
CA ARG A 25 4.24 15.81 23.80
C ARG A 25 4.59 14.39 24.24
N THR A 26 5.86 14.00 24.14
CA THR A 26 6.31 12.69 24.64
C THR A 26 6.11 12.61 26.15
N GLU A 27 6.51 13.65 26.89
CA GLU A 27 6.30 13.75 28.35
C GLU A 27 4.82 13.66 28.73
N GLN A 28 3.91 14.32 27.98
CA GLN A 28 2.47 14.23 28.21
C GLN A 28 1.90 12.81 27.99
N ILE A 29 2.44 12.06 27.02
CA ILE A 29 1.96 10.73 26.65
C ILE A 29 2.54 9.66 27.59
N THR A 30 3.84 9.74 27.88
CA THR A 30 4.56 8.69 28.63
C THR A 30 4.66 8.97 30.13
N GLY A 31 4.55 10.24 30.54
CA GLY A 31 4.81 10.70 31.90
C GLY A 31 6.30 10.80 32.24
N GLU A 32 7.20 10.49 31.32
CA GLU A 32 8.65 10.51 31.51
C GLU A 32 9.25 11.75 30.87
N LYS A 33 10.13 12.46 31.58
CA LYS A 33 10.84 13.62 31.03
C LYS A 33 11.96 13.18 30.11
N ILE A 34 12.03 13.82 28.97
CA ILE A 34 13.13 13.60 28.03
C ILE A 34 14.40 14.25 28.59
N PRO A 35 15.54 13.54 28.60
CA PRO A 35 16.82 14.11 29.05
C PRO A 35 17.16 15.40 28.31
N GLN A 36 17.77 16.36 29.02
CA GLN A 36 18.07 17.69 28.45
C GLN A 36 19.32 17.72 27.57
N ASN A 37 19.99 16.56 27.35
CA ASN A 37 21.11 16.56 26.43
C ASN A 37 20.66 16.66 24.97
N PRO A 38 21.39 17.38 24.11
CA PRO A 38 21.01 17.64 22.73
C PRO A 38 20.73 16.38 21.90
N ASP A 39 21.47 15.31 22.10
CA ASP A 39 21.38 14.11 21.29
C ASP A 39 20.08 13.33 21.63
N ASP A 40 19.70 13.25 22.93
CA ASP A 40 18.45 12.64 23.37
C ASP A 40 17.22 13.45 22.91
N GLN A 41 17.30 14.78 22.93
CA GLN A 41 16.25 15.66 22.44
C GLN A 41 15.99 15.43 20.93
N ILE A 42 17.05 15.39 20.13
CA ILE A 42 16.94 15.13 18.70
C ILE A 42 16.49 13.70 18.45
N GLN A 43 17.00 12.71 19.20
CA GLN A 43 16.58 11.31 19.05
C GLN A 43 15.09 11.16 19.32
N ASN A 44 14.56 11.74 20.40
CA ASN A 44 13.12 11.74 20.67
C ASN A 44 12.30 12.35 19.53
N TYR A 45 12.79 13.42 18.91
CA TYR A 45 12.14 14.02 17.75
C TYR A 45 12.13 13.09 16.54
N LEU A 46 13.25 12.44 16.23
CA LEU A 46 13.36 11.47 15.15
C LEU A 46 12.46 10.25 15.39
N ASP A 47 12.43 9.70 16.59
CA ASP A 47 11.56 8.58 16.98
C ASP A 47 10.06 8.95 16.80
N ARG A 48 9.72 10.23 17.08
CA ARG A 48 8.38 10.72 16.85
C ARG A 48 8.05 10.84 15.37
N LEU A 49 8.98 11.34 14.55
CA LEU A 49 8.82 11.39 13.08
C LEU A 49 8.68 9.98 12.50
N GLU A 50 9.47 9.03 12.97
CA GLU A 50 9.36 7.63 12.58
C GLU A 50 7.95 7.09 12.84
N ARG A 51 7.45 7.24 14.06
CA ARG A 51 6.09 6.81 14.44
C ARG A 51 4.99 7.48 13.61
N LEU A 52 5.11 8.77 13.32
CA LEU A 52 4.09 9.51 12.58
C LEU A 52 4.11 9.23 11.08
N ALA A 53 5.27 9.01 10.49
CA ALA A 53 5.45 8.94 9.05
C ALA A 53 5.84 7.56 8.52
N LEU A 54 6.48 6.69 9.31
CA LEU A 54 7.10 5.47 8.82
C LEU A 54 6.61 4.18 9.48
N ASP A 55 6.52 4.09 10.80
CA ASP A 55 6.24 2.82 11.48
C ASP A 55 5.29 2.95 12.67
N PRO A 56 4.02 2.52 12.53
CA PRO A 56 3.06 2.51 13.62
C PRO A 56 3.17 1.29 14.55
N GLU A 57 3.90 0.22 14.18
CA GLU A 57 3.94 -1.01 14.97
C GLU A 57 4.86 -0.92 16.18
N LYS A 58 5.87 -0.05 16.16
CA LYS A 58 6.71 0.21 17.34
C LYS A 58 5.95 0.79 18.54
N GLU A 59 4.69 1.14 18.38
CA GLU A 59 3.83 1.71 19.43
C GLU A 59 2.93 0.68 20.15
N GLN A 60 3.02 -0.63 19.85
CA GLN A 60 2.18 -1.67 20.47
C GLN A 60 2.39 -1.87 21.98
N SER A 61 3.27 -1.16 22.65
CA SER A 61 3.50 -1.35 24.09
C SER A 61 2.61 -0.53 25.03
N LYS A 62 1.87 0.50 24.61
CA LYS A 62 0.92 1.22 25.51
C LYS A 62 -0.23 1.89 24.74
N LYS A 63 -1.45 1.38 24.97
CA LYS A 63 -2.78 2.00 24.80
C LYS A 63 -2.88 3.26 23.92
N THR A 64 -3.72 3.13 22.85
CA THR A 64 -4.40 4.23 22.15
C THR A 64 -3.68 4.95 21.02
N LEU A 65 -3.48 4.26 19.90
CA LEU A 65 -3.75 4.86 18.59
C LEU A 65 -4.23 3.73 17.68
N ASN A 66 -5.48 3.80 17.23
CA ASN A 66 -6.04 2.86 16.26
C ASN A 66 -5.20 2.89 14.99
N ASN A 67 -5.08 1.77 14.26
CA ASN A 67 -4.42 1.69 12.95
C ASN A 67 -4.93 2.74 11.93
N GLU A 68 -6.06 3.38 12.19
CA GLU A 68 -6.63 4.49 11.43
C GLU A 68 -5.95 5.86 11.68
N SER A 69 -5.13 6.00 12.73
CA SER A 69 -4.56 7.29 13.13
C SER A 69 -3.33 7.70 12.31
N ARG A 70 -2.61 6.77 11.73
CA ARG A 70 -1.38 7.04 10.96
C ARG A 70 -1.63 7.65 9.58
N PRO A 71 -2.51 7.11 8.73
CA PRO A 71 -2.86 7.76 7.47
C PRO A 71 -3.28 9.21 7.67
N ARG A 72 -3.98 9.45 8.80
CA ARG A 72 -4.41 10.79 9.21
C ARG A 72 -3.24 11.71 9.60
N ALA A 73 -2.23 11.19 10.31
CA ALA A 73 -1.07 11.99 10.72
C ALA A 73 -0.20 12.36 9.52
N LEU A 74 0.10 11.43 8.64
CA LEU A 74 0.87 11.69 7.41
C LEU A 74 0.10 12.63 6.47
N ALA A 75 -1.21 12.42 6.31
CA ALA A 75 -2.06 13.30 5.51
C ALA A 75 -2.08 14.73 6.07
N LEU A 76 -2.18 14.89 7.39
CA LEU A 76 -2.12 16.21 8.03
C LEU A 76 -0.75 16.88 7.84
N LEU A 77 0.35 16.14 7.99
CA LEU A 77 1.70 16.65 7.74
C LEU A 77 1.85 17.09 6.28
N ARG A 78 1.37 16.27 5.34
CA ARG A 78 1.34 16.59 3.91
C ARG A 78 0.56 17.87 3.65
N GLU A 79 -0.67 18.00 4.17
CA GLU A 79 -1.49 19.19 4.04
C GLU A 79 -0.82 20.45 4.61
N MET A 80 -0.19 20.35 5.79
CA MET A 80 0.55 21.46 6.38
C MET A 80 1.72 21.90 5.50
N VAL A 81 2.46 20.95 4.94
CA VAL A 81 3.59 21.26 4.03
C VAL A 81 3.08 21.86 2.72
N MET A 82 2.05 21.27 2.10
CA MET A 82 1.45 21.80 0.87
C MET A 82 0.93 23.23 1.07
N ASN A 83 0.22 23.47 2.15
CA ASN A 83 -0.29 24.81 2.46
C ASN A 83 0.85 25.81 2.67
N LYS A 84 1.89 25.45 3.43
CA LYS A 84 3.00 26.35 3.74
C LYS A 84 3.88 26.68 2.54
N TYR A 85 4.22 25.71 1.70
CA TYR A 85 5.24 25.86 0.66
C TYR A 85 4.67 26.05 -0.74
N VAL A 86 3.41 25.70 -0.96
CA VAL A 86 2.75 25.77 -2.27
C VAL A 86 1.53 26.70 -2.22
N ARG A 87 0.43 26.28 -1.59
CA ARG A 87 -0.88 26.96 -1.70
C ARG A 87 -0.91 28.38 -1.16
N SER A 88 -0.21 28.67 -0.08
CA SER A 88 -0.14 30.03 0.50
C SER A 88 0.49 31.08 -0.42
N ASN A 89 1.09 30.66 -1.53
CA ASN A 89 1.78 31.52 -2.47
C ASN A 89 1.11 31.57 -3.86
N LYS A 90 -0.13 31.08 -4.01
CA LYS A 90 -0.85 30.94 -5.31
C LYS A 90 -0.83 32.27 -6.12
N GLU A 91 -1.16 33.40 -5.50
CA GLU A 91 -1.18 34.70 -6.18
C GLU A 91 0.21 35.09 -6.69
N LYS A 92 1.24 34.96 -5.84
CA LYS A 92 2.63 35.26 -6.25
C LYS A 92 3.13 34.33 -7.35
N MET A 93 2.65 33.07 -7.36
CA MET A 93 2.97 32.13 -8.42
C MET A 93 2.32 32.52 -9.74
N ALA A 94 1.05 32.93 -9.72
CA ALA A 94 0.34 33.39 -10.89
C ALA A 94 1.04 34.59 -11.54
N GLU A 95 1.40 35.60 -10.73
CA GLU A 95 2.19 36.75 -11.20
C GLU A 95 3.57 36.38 -11.71
N GLY A 96 4.24 35.42 -11.04
CA GLY A 96 5.56 34.94 -11.45
C GLY A 96 5.52 34.21 -12.79
N ALA A 97 4.53 33.38 -13.03
CA ALA A 97 4.31 32.66 -14.31
C ALA A 97 4.03 33.66 -15.43
N ALA A 98 3.15 34.64 -15.20
CA ALA A 98 2.83 35.68 -16.17
C ALA A 98 4.09 36.50 -16.58
N ARG A 99 4.90 36.92 -15.62
CA ARG A 99 6.15 37.68 -15.91
C ARG A 99 7.15 36.87 -16.74
N VAL A 100 7.26 35.56 -16.53
CA VAL A 100 8.15 34.70 -17.33
C VAL A 100 7.68 34.65 -18.77
N GLU A 101 6.37 34.49 -19.00
CA GLU A 101 5.80 34.43 -20.35
C GLU A 101 5.78 35.79 -21.04
N GLU A 102 5.48 36.90 -20.32
CA GLU A 102 5.59 38.23 -20.84
C GLU A 102 7.01 38.52 -21.35
N ARG A 103 8.03 38.15 -20.58
CA ARG A 103 9.42 38.25 -21.02
C ARG A 103 9.72 37.43 -22.26
N ALA A 104 9.25 36.16 -22.29
CA ALA A 104 9.42 35.28 -23.45
C ALA A 104 8.66 35.80 -24.69
N ALA A 105 7.51 36.44 -24.52
CA ALA A 105 6.77 37.09 -25.59
C ALA A 105 7.53 38.34 -26.11
N GLN A 106 8.04 39.18 -25.22
CA GLN A 106 8.86 40.37 -25.58
C GLN A 106 10.12 39.99 -26.34
N GLU A 107 10.82 38.91 -25.95
CA GLU A 107 11.97 38.38 -26.67
C GLU A 107 11.63 37.93 -28.10
N ARG A 108 10.35 37.57 -28.35
CA ARG A 108 9.82 37.19 -29.68
C ARG A 108 9.15 38.37 -30.41
N GLY A 109 9.21 39.59 -29.83
CA GLY A 109 8.61 40.78 -30.41
C GLY A 109 7.07 40.82 -30.29
N MET A 110 6.48 40.14 -29.34
CA MET A 110 5.04 40.11 -29.06
C MET A 110 4.74 40.76 -27.72
N GLU A 111 3.60 41.43 -27.61
CA GLU A 111 3.06 41.90 -26.34
C GLU A 111 2.07 40.86 -25.80
N ALA A 112 2.24 40.48 -24.54
CA ALA A 112 1.31 39.61 -23.85
C ALA A 112 0.82 40.29 -22.58
N HIS A 113 -0.50 40.44 -22.45
CA HIS A 113 -1.15 40.95 -21.23
C HIS A 113 -2.20 39.90 -20.82
N TYR A 114 -2.20 39.52 -19.54
CA TYR A 114 -3.11 38.52 -19.00
C TYR A 114 -4.19 39.18 -18.15
N GLY A 115 -5.45 38.76 -18.40
CA GLY A 115 -6.58 39.13 -17.55
C GLY A 115 -6.56 38.39 -16.21
N GLU A 116 -7.34 38.87 -15.25
CA GLU A 116 -7.40 38.32 -13.89
C GLU A 116 -7.77 36.84 -13.89
N ALA A 117 -8.74 36.42 -14.73
CA ALA A 117 -9.14 35.03 -14.86
C ALA A 117 -8.03 34.10 -15.45
N GLU A 118 -7.24 34.62 -16.40
CA GLU A 118 -6.10 33.88 -16.97
C GLU A 118 -4.97 33.74 -15.96
N LEU A 119 -4.72 34.76 -15.15
CA LEU A 119 -3.75 34.71 -14.04
C LEU A 119 -4.18 33.69 -12.98
N GLU A 120 -5.46 33.62 -12.64
CA GLU A 120 -5.99 32.66 -11.70
C GLU A 120 -5.81 31.23 -12.21
N GLN A 121 -6.18 30.94 -13.46
CA GLN A 121 -6.01 29.62 -14.09
C GLN A 121 -4.53 29.19 -14.13
N ARG A 122 -3.61 30.11 -14.45
CA ARG A 122 -2.17 29.87 -14.44
C ARG A 122 -1.65 29.55 -13.04
N GLY A 123 -2.16 30.27 -12.03
CA GLY A 123 -1.86 29.99 -10.63
C GLY A 123 -2.28 28.59 -10.21
N GLU A 124 -3.45 28.13 -10.66
CA GLU A 124 -3.94 26.76 -10.38
C GLU A 124 -3.08 25.68 -11.02
N ILE A 125 -2.70 25.87 -12.28
CA ILE A 125 -1.80 24.93 -12.98
C ILE A 125 -0.46 24.86 -12.25
N ALA A 126 0.14 26.01 -11.92
CA ALA A 126 1.42 26.07 -11.23
C ALA A 126 1.36 25.43 -9.84
N VAL A 127 0.29 25.63 -9.08
CA VAL A 127 0.05 24.98 -7.79
C VAL A 127 -0.04 23.47 -7.96
N THR A 128 -0.83 22.99 -8.93
CA THR A 128 -1.01 21.56 -9.20
C THR A 128 0.31 20.86 -9.53
N ASP A 129 1.11 21.45 -10.40
CA ASP A 129 2.40 20.89 -10.80
C ASP A 129 3.41 20.89 -9.65
N LEU A 130 3.43 21.95 -8.84
CA LEU A 130 4.27 22.02 -7.65
C LEU A 130 3.85 21.03 -6.57
N GLU A 131 2.55 20.88 -6.30
CA GLU A 131 2.04 19.86 -5.39
C GLU A 131 2.49 18.48 -5.81
N LYS A 132 2.36 18.15 -7.10
CA LYS A 132 2.78 16.87 -7.64
C LYS A 132 4.29 16.64 -7.48
N SER A 133 5.12 17.64 -7.77
CA SER A 133 6.57 17.51 -7.64
C SER A 133 7.02 17.36 -6.19
N LEU A 134 6.37 18.05 -5.24
CA LEU A 134 6.63 17.92 -3.81
C LEU A 134 6.09 16.60 -3.25
N ASP A 135 4.94 16.15 -3.73
CA ASP A 135 4.32 14.90 -3.33
C ASP A 135 5.19 13.69 -3.64
N ASN A 136 5.87 13.70 -4.79
CA ASN A 136 6.84 12.67 -5.13
C ASN A 136 7.91 12.51 -4.03
N TRP A 137 8.43 13.61 -3.48
CA TRP A 137 9.39 13.60 -2.37
C TRP A 137 8.78 13.09 -1.07
N ILE A 138 7.56 13.54 -0.75
CA ILE A 138 6.85 13.08 0.45
C ILE A 138 6.61 11.57 0.36
N MET A 139 6.07 11.08 -0.75
CA MET A 139 5.80 9.66 -0.95
C MET A 139 7.08 8.82 -0.90
N TYR A 140 8.15 9.27 -1.54
CA TYR A 140 9.41 8.54 -1.55
C TYR A 140 10.03 8.46 -0.14
N LEU A 141 10.17 9.61 0.54
CA LEU A 141 10.81 9.66 1.84
C LEU A 141 9.95 9.10 2.99
N SER A 142 8.64 8.98 2.82
CA SER A 142 7.74 8.31 3.78
C SER A 142 7.55 6.81 3.50
N ASN A 143 8.10 6.29 2.41
CA ASN A 143 8.03 4.87 2.10
C ASN A 143 8.93 4.06 3.05
N GLN A 144 8.34 3.11 3.75
CA GLN A 144 9.05 2.22 4.70
C GLN A 144 10.09 1.32 4.02
N ASN A 145 9.84 0.94 2.76
CA ASN A 145 10.71 0.04 2.01
C ASN A 145 12.00 0.73 1.52
N GLU A 146 12.08 2.05 1.61
CA GLU A 146 13.32 2.76 1.28
C GLU A 146 14.32 2.65 2.44
N PRO A 147 15.60 2.36 2.18
CA PRO A 147 16.57 1.92 3.19
C PRO A 147 17.20 3.05 4.01
N TYR A 148 16.61 4.24 3.98
CA TYR A 148 17.20 5.40 4.65
C TYR A 148 16.78 5.53 6.11
N PRO A 149 17.71 5.86 7.04
CA PRO A 149 17.38 6.20 8.42
C PRO A 149 16.58 7.50 8.51
N VAL A 150 15.85 7.70 9.60
CA VAL A 150 14.93 8.86 9.76
C VAL A 150 15.67 10.19 9.72
N TRP A 151 16.87 10.27 10.31
CA TRP A 151 17.70 11.47 10.27
C TRP A 151 18.01 11.92 8.84
N PHE A 152 18.29 10.99 7.94
CA PHE A 152 18.61 11.32 6.55
C PHE A 152 17.37 11.74 5.77
N ARG A 153 16.22 11.06 5.99
CA ARG A 153 14.93 11.45 5.38
C ARG A 153 14.54 12.87 5.78
N TYR A 154 14.68 13.23 7.06
CA TYR A 154 14.49 14.59 7.56
C TYR A 154 15.48 15.57 6.92
N TYR A 155 16.76 15.21 6.86
CA TYR A 155 17.81 16.03 6.24
C TYR A 155 17.50 16.34 4.77
N ALA A 156 17.22 15.32 3.97
CA ALA A 156 16.91 15.45 2.55
C ALA A 156 15.65 16.32 2.35
N PHE A 157 14.56 15.97 3.04
CA PHE A 157 13.29 16.67 2.89
C PHE A 157 13.38 18.16 3.25
N ARG A 158 13.97 18.47 4.40
CA ARG A 158 14.18 19.86 4.85
C ARG A 158 14.90 20.69 3.80
N ASN A 159 15.95 20.14 3.19
CA ASN A 159 16.73 20.88 2.21
C ASN A 159 16.05 21.01 0.84
N VAL A 160 15.33 19.97 0.41
CA VAL A 160 14.58 20.02 -0.86
C VAL A 160 13.57 21.15 -0.86
N LEU A 161 12.93 21.45 0.28
CA LEU A 161 12.00 22.56 0.41
C LEU A 161 12.61 23.93 0.07
N ASP A 162 13.93 24.08 0.22
CA ASP A 162 14.68 25.30 -0.08
C ASP A 162 15.36 25.29 -1.47
N MET A 163 15.30 24.18 -2.22
CA MET A 163 15.94 24.04 -3.53
C MET A 163 15.04 24.55 -4.65
N GLY A 164 15.59 25.43 -5.49
CA GLY A 164 14.99 25.90 -6.73
C GLY A 164 15.48 25.12 -7.95
N ASP A 165 15.57 25.81 -9.10
CA ASP A 165 16.07 25.22 -10.35
C ASP A 165 17.55 24.87 -10.29
N PHE A 166 17.92 23.89 -11.10
CA PHE A 166 19.32 23.62 -11.40
C PHE A 166 19.84 24.65 -12.42
N ASP A 167 20.76 25.49 -11.96
CA ASP A 167 21.49 26.46 -12.80
C ASP A 167 22.63 25.71 -13.51
N LYS A 168 22.46 25.42 -14.81
CA LYS A 168 23.44 24.66 -15.60
C LYS A 168 24.77 25.39 -15.75
N ASP A 169 24.74 26.72 -15.79
CA ASP A 169 25.95 27.55 -15.98
C ASP A 169 26.82 27.56 -14.72
N LYS A 170 26.18 27.56 -13.56
CA LYS A 170 26.88 27.50 -12.27
C LYS A 170 27.06 26.07 -11.74
N GLY A 171 26.33 25.10 -12.30
CA GLY A 171 26.36 23.73 -11.86
C GLY A 171 25.83 23.55 -10.42
N GLU A 172 24.83 24.36 -10.00
CA GLU A 172 24.26 24.32 -8.66
C GLU A 172 22.75 24.58 -8.67
N PHE A 173 22.04 24.13 -7.63
CA PHE A 173 20.64 24.49 -7.44
C PHE A 173 20.53 25.89 -6.84
N THR A 174 19.64 26.71 -7.40
CA THR A 174 19.31 28.03 -6.86
C THR A 174 18.52 27.89 -5.55
N LYS A 175 18.50 28.94 -4.75
CA LYS A 175 17.63 28.98 -3.57
C LYS A 175 16.20 29.27 -4.00
N ARG A 176 15.23 28.50 -3.48
CA ARG A 176 13.81 28.70 -3.76
C ARG A 176 13.30 30.00 -3.12
N SER A 177 12.66 30.82 -3.90
CA SER A 177 11.96 32.01 -3.41
C SER A 177 10.50 31.71 -3.09
N GLN A 178 9.88 32.50 -2.23
CA GLN A 178 8.44 32.48 -2.02
C GLN A 178 7.71 32.83 -3.32
N GLY A 179 6.73 31.98 -3.70
CA GLY A 179 6.00 32.15 -4.96
C GLY A 179 6.75 31.67 -6.21
N SER A 180 7.84 30.88 -6.04
CA SER A 180 8.50 30.23 -7.17
C SER A 180 7.57 29.23 -7.84
N THR A 181 7.39 29.37 -9.16
CA THR A 181 6.63 28.40 -10.00
C THR A 181 7.47 27.21 -10.45
N LYS A 182 8.75 27.21 -10.09
CA LYS A 182 9.69 26.14 -10.48
C LYS A 182 9.41 24.87 -9.68
N LEU A 183 9.36 23.73 -10.37
CA LEU A 183 9.15 22.44 -9.74
C LEU A 183 10.23 22.14 -8.68
N PHE A 184 9.90 21.32 -7.71
CA PHE A 184 10.92 20.75 -6.84
C PHE A 184 11.80 19.80 -7.66
N PRO A 185 13.11 19.69 -7.33
CA PRO A 185 14.02 18.83 -8.07
C PRO A 185 13.50 17.41 -8.21
N ASP A 186 13.78 16.77 -9.34
CA ASP A 186 13.51 15.35 -9.51
C ASP A 186 14.31 14.49 -8.52
N ILE A 187 13.73 13.38 -8.11
CA ILE A 187 14.39 12.47 -7.19
C ILE A 187 15.40 11.62 -7.94
N ASP A 188 16.67 11.79 -7.63
CA ASP A 188 17.73 10.87 -8.00
C ASP A 188 18.09 9.98 -6.80
N ARG A 189 17.63 8.75 -6.84
CA ARG A 189 17.80 7.80 -5.73
C ARG A 189 19.25 7.39 -5.54
N GLY A 190 20.02 7.31 -6.62
CA GLY A 190 21.45 7.02 -6.57
C GLY A 190 22.23 8.15 -5.92
N ALA A 191 21.87 9.41 -6.23
CA ALA A 191 22.46 10.57 -5.60
C ALA A 191 22.14 10.64 -4.10
N LEU A 192 20.90 10.33 -3.71
CA LEU A 192 20.51 10.27 -2.29
C LEU A 192 21.32 9.20 -1.53
N ALA A 193 21.44 8.00 -2.10
CA ALA A 193 22.23 6.92 -1.50
C ALA A 193 23.71 7.31 -1.37
N PHE A 194 24.28 7.97 -2.38
CA PHE A 194 25.63 8.48 -2.32
C PHE A 194 25.82 9.53 -1.22
N VAL A 195 24.87 10.45 -1.05
CA VAL A 195 24.94 11.48 0.00
C VAL A 195 24.88 10.87 1.39
N GLU A 196 23.94 9.97 1.61
CA GLU A 196 23.79 9.28 2.90
C GLU A 196 25.05 8.51 3.27
N GLU A 197 25.55 7.68 2.36
CA GLU A 197 26.74 6.87 2.54
C GLU A 197 27.98 7.70 2.88
N ARG A 198 28.17 8.85 2.21
CA ARG A 198 29.32 9.74 2.46
C ARG A 198 29.25 10.43 3.82
N ILE A 199 28.05 10.82 4.26
CA ILE A 199 27.86 11.40 5.59
C ILE A 199 28.08 10.36 6.68
N GLU A 200 27.59 9.12 6.50
CA GLU A 200 27.83 8.02 7.43
C GLU A 200 29.33 7.66 7.51
N ALA A 201 30.05 7.64 6.39
CA ALA A 201 31.49 7.39 6.36
C ALA A 201 32.31 8.45 7.11
N ALA A 202 31.82 9.69 7.20
CA ALA A 202 32.46 10.72 8.02
C ALA A 202 32.35 10.43 9.53
N LYS A 203 31.26 9.79 9.95
CA LYS A 203 30.97 9.46 11.35
C LYS A 203 31.58 8.11 11.75
N ASP A 204 31.41 7.09 10.90
CA ASP A 204 31.66 5.69 11.22
C ASP A 204 32.83 5.10 10.40
N SER A 205 33.87 4.66 11.11
CA SER A 205 35.04 4.04 10.48
C SER A 205 34.69 2.71 9.77
N VAL A 206 33.70 1.97 10.28
CA VAL A 206 33.27 0.70 9.67
C VAL A 206 32.67 0.93 8.30
N THR A 207 31.81 1.95 8.17
CA THR A 207 31.23 2.37 6.89
C THR A 207 32.32 2.83 5.93
N LEU A 208 33.27 3.64 6.39
CA LEU A 208 34.41 4.07 5.57
C LEU A 208 35.24 2.88 5.07
N GLU A 209 35.57 1.93 5.92
CA GLU A 209 36.33 0.72 5.56
C GLU A 209 35.58 -0.15 4.55
N LYS A 210 34.26 -0.30 4.68
CA LYS A 210 33.41 -1.00 3.71
C LYS A 210 33.49 -0.35 2.34
N ILE A 211 33.35 0.96 2.25
CA ILE A 211 33.48 1.72 1.00
C ILE A 211 34.87 1.54 0.39
N GLN A 212 35.93 1.71 1.17
CA GLN A 212 37.31 1.54 0.70
C GLN A 212 37.56 0.11 0.18
N ARG A 213 37.02 -0.91 0.86
CA ARG A 213 37.13 -2.30 0.42
C ARG A 213 36.43 -2.50 -0.93
N ALA A 214 35.22 -1.95 -1.07
CA ALA A 214 34.46 -2.01 -2.33
C ALA A 214 35.21 -1.29 -3.46
N GLN A 215 35.75 -0.09 -3.23
CA GLN A 215 36.57 0.65 -4.17
C GLN A 215 37.81 -0.14 -4.60
N LYS A 216 38.52 -0.78 -3.68
CA LYS A 216 39.65 -1.67 -4.00
C LYS A 216 39.20 -2.84 -4.88
N GLY A 217 38.03 -3.43 -4.60
CA GLY A 217 37.43 -4.51 -5.40
C GLY A 217 37.11 -4.11 -6.84
N THR A 218 36.89 -2.82 -7.11
CA THR A 218 36.72 -2.28 -8.48
C THR A 218 38.03 -1.87 -9.16
N GLY A 219 39.18 -2.06 -8.49
CA GLY A 219 40.50 -1.69 -9.04
C GLY A 219 40.84 -0.21 -8.86
N THR A 220 40.11 0.51 -7.97
CA THR A 220 40.43 1.92 -7.64
C THR A 220 41.84 2.01 -7.01
N PRO A 221 42.75 2.88 -7.52
CA PRO A 221 44.08 3.09 -6.95
C PRO A 221 44.01 3.54 -5.47
N ALA A 222 45.01 3.16 -4.70
CA ALA A 222 45.01 3.41 -3.26
C ALA A 222 44.97 4.91 -2.86
N ASP A 223 45.53 5.77 -3.69
CA ASP A 223 45.51 7.24 -3.53
C ASP A 223 44.16 7.89 -3.91
N GLN A 224 43.28 7.13 -4.58
CA GLN A 224 41.92 7.57 -4.95
C GLN A 224 40.84 6.99 -4.04
N LEU A 225 41.19 6.20 -3.05
CA LEU A 225 40.24 5.70 -2.07
C LEU A 225 39.68 6.85 -1.22
N LEU A 226 38.40 6.74 -0.86
CA LEU A 226 37.78 7.71 0.03
C LEU A 226 38.52 7.77 1.37
N THR A 227 39.01 8.96 1.72
CA THR A 227 39.62 9.21 3.03
C THR A 227 38.60 9.76 4.01
N LYS A 228 38.87 9.63 5.30
CA LYS A 228 38.05 10.20 6.36
C LYS A 228 37.92 11.74 6.21
N ALA A 229 39.04 12.41 5.94
CA ALA A 229 39.04 13.86 5.73
C ALA A 229 38.15 14.30 4.54
N GLN A 230 38.12 13.53 3.45
CA GLN A 230 37.23 13.80 2.33
C GLN A 230 35.76 13.59 2.71
N ALA A 231 35.43 12.54 3.46
CA ALA A 231 34.08 12.29 3.94
C ALA A 231 33.62 13.41 4.92
N GLU A 232 34.48 13.84 5.84
CA GLU A 232 34.20 14.96 6.76
C GLU A 232 34.00 16.28 5.99
N ALA A 233 34.86 16.60 5.02
CA ALA A 233 34.70 17.77 4.17
C ALA A 233 33.37 17.72 3.37
N PHE A 234 33.02 16.57 2.84
CA PHE A 234 31.74 16.38 2.14
C PHE A 234 30.55 16.59 3.08
N ALA A 235 30.56 16.09 4.31
CA ALA A 235 29.50 16.27 5.29
C ALA A 235 29.26 17.74 5.66
N THR A 236 30.30 18.61 5.56
CA THR A 236 30.14 20.05 5.81
C THR A 236 29.47 20.82 4.66
N MET A 237 29.45 20.27 3.44
CA MET A 237 28.84 20.92 2.27
C MET A 237 27.32 21.11 2.45
N SER A 238 26.71 22.06 1.70
CA SER A 238 25.25 22.14 1.60
C SER A 238 24.66 20.89 0.93
N PHE A 239 23.44 20.51 1.27
CA PHE A 239 22.77 19.37 0.65
C PHE A 239 22.73 19.48 -0.88
N SER A 240 22.43 20.67 -1.41
CA SER A 240 22.40 20.89 -2.85
C SER A 240 23.72 20.53 -3.54
N LYS A 241 24.86 20.89 -2.94
CA LYS A 241 26.19 20.52 -3.44
C LYS A 241 26.47 19.03 -3.33
N GLN A 242 26.11 18.44 -2.19
CA GLN A 242 26.23 16.99 -1.97
C GLN A 242 25.40 16.19 -2.99
N TYR A 243 24.16 16.64 -3.23
CA TYR A 243 23.25 16.00 -4.17
C TYR A 243 23.75 16.08 -5.62
N ILE A 244 24.31 17.23 -6.03
CA ILE A 244 24.94 17.40 -7.35
C ILE A 244 26.14 16.47 -7.52
N GLU A 245 27.00 16.35 -6.49
CA GLU A 245 28.12 15.40 -6.54
C GLU A 245 27.61 13.96 -6.74
N GLY A 246 26.51 13.58 -6.07
CA GLY A 246 25.86 12.29 -6.27
C GLY A 246 25.32 12.10 -7.70
N ILE A 247 24.68 13.12 -8.28
CA ILE A 247 24.18 13.08 -9.66
C ILE A 247 25.36 12.90 -10.65
N LYS A 248 26.47 13.60 -10.47
CA LYS A 248 27.66 13.47 -11.32
C LYS A 248 28.22 12.05 -11.35
N GLN A 249 27.98 11.24 -10.31
CA GLN A 249 28.42 9.84 -10.26
C GLN A 249 27.52 8.87 -11.04
N ASN A 250 26.43 9.33 -11.66
CA ASN A 250 25.49 8.42 -12.33
C ASN A 250 26.04 7.83 -13.64
N GLY A 251 26.87 8.57 -14.39
CA GLY A 251 27.19 8.22 -15.77
C GLY A 251 25.99 8.42 -16.71
N GLU A 252 26.07 7.92 -17.92
CA GLU A 252 25.04 8.09 -18.94
C GLU A 252 24.83 6.80 -19.76
N ILE A 253 23.57 6.51 -20.10
CA ILE A 253 23.21 5.51 -21.11
C ILE A 253 22.86 6.28 -22.38
N THR A 254 23.73 6.19 -23.41
CA THR A 254 23.51 6.93 -24.66
C THR A 254 22.34 6.35 -25.47
N PRO A 255 21.73 7.12 -26.38
CA PRO A 255 20.67 6.62 -27.25
C PRO A 255 21.03 5.31 -27.97
N GLU A 256 22.27 5.18 -28.48
CA GLU A 256 22.72 3.97 -29.14
C GLU A 256 22.79 2.76 -28.20
N MET A 257 23.14 2.98 -26.92
CA MET A 257 23.12 1.92 -25.91
C MET A 257 21.67 1.50 -25.56
N ARG A 258 20.72 2.42 -25.68
CA ARG A 258 19.30 2.14 -25.42
C ARG A 258 18.66 1.23 -26.45
N GLU A 259 19.13 1.26 -27.70
CA GLU A 259 18.65 0.39 -28.76
C GLU A 259 19.09 -1.08 -28.60
N ILE A 260 20.16 -1.33 -27.84
CA ILE A 260 20.67 -2.69 -27.62
C ILE A 260 19.78 -3.38 -26.57
N THR A 261 19.16 -4.48 -26.99
CA THR A 261 18.32 -5.30 -26.09
C THR A 261 18.96 -6.64 -25.71
N GLU A 262 19.94 -7.09 -26.49
CA GLU A 262 20.67 -8.33 -26.22
C GLU A 262 21.53 -8.20 -24.96
N GLY A 263 21.46 -9.22 -24.08
CA GLY A 263 22.14 -9.17 -22.79
C GLY A 263 21.92 -10.41 -21.95
N LYS A 264 22.18 -10.30 -20.66
CA LYS A 264 21.99 -11.41 -19.72
C LYS A 264 21.53 -10.95 -18.33
N TRP A 265 20.81 -11.81 -17.66
CA TRP A 265 20.49 -11.68 -16.24
C TRP A 265 21.67 -12.12 -15.36
N VAL A 266 21.93 -11.34 -14.32
CA VAL A 266 22.86 -11.69 -13.24
C VAL A 266 22.06 -11.70 -11.95
N LYS A 267 22.17 -12.81 -11.21
CA LYS A 267 21.58 -12.96 -9.86
C LYS A 267 22.62 -12.62 -8.82
N TYR A 268 22.27 -11.76 -7.89
CA TYR A 268 22.99 -11.51 -6.65
C TYR A 268 22.18 -12.13 -5.52
N GLN A 269 22.77 -13.12 -4.86
CA GLN A 269 22.06 -13.93 -3.87
C GLN A 269 21.92 -13.17 -2.55
N GLN A 270 20.78 -13.37 -1.88
CA GLN A 270 20.52 -12.85 -0.55
C GLN A 270 21.65 -13.16 0.44
N GLY A 271 22.02 -12.18 1.26
CA GLY A 271 23.04 -12.31 2.31
C GLY A 271 24.49 -12.38 1.80
N THR A 272 24.73 -12.22 0.48
CA THR A 272 26.10 -12.16 -0.05
C THR A 272 26.69 -10.77 0.05
N ASP A 273 28.04 -10.68 -0.07
CA ASP A 273 28.75 -9.41 -0.08
C ASP A 273 28.26 -8.50 -1.24
N PRO A 274 27.84 -7.26 -0.95
CA PRO A 274 27.25 -6.36 -1.94
C PRO A 274 28.26 -5.78 -2.94
N THR A 275 29.55 -5.98 -2.74
CA THR A 275 30.62 -5.38 -3.57
C THR A 275 30.41 -5.61 -5.05
N SER A 276 30.03 -6.82 -5.45
CA SER A 276 29.83 -7.16 -6.87
C SER A 276 28.63 -6.43 -7.47
N LEU A 277 27.52 -6.34 -6.75
CA LEU A 277 26.33 -5.58 -7.17
C LEU A 277 26.68 -4.09 -7.25
N TRP A 278 27.21 -3.54 -6.17
CA TRP A 278 27.60 -2.14 -6.07
C TRP A 278 28.54 -1.72 -7.22
N ALA A 279 29.62 -2.48 -7.42
CA ALA A 279 30.62 -2.20 -8.45
C ALA A 279 30.05 -2.21 -9.86
N SER A 280 29.11 -3.12 -10.16
CA SER A 280 28.52 -3.27 -11.49
C SER A 280 27.63 -2.08 -11.90
N LEU A 281 27.18 -1.27 -10.93
CA LEU A 281 26.26 -0.15 -11.16
C LEU A 281 26.97 1.22 -11.22
N GLN A 282 28.26 1.31 -10.82
CA GLN A 282 28.97 2.59 -10.78
C GLN A 282 29.21 3.15 -12.20
N ASN A 283 28.90 4.44 -12.40
CA ASN A 283 29.10 5.15 -13.69
C ASN A 283 28.44 4.46 -14.90
N LYS A 284 27.28 3.83 -14.72
CA LYS A 284 26.56 3.05 -15.75
C LYS A 284 25.22 3.65 -16.17
N GLY A 285 24.92 4.89 -15.82
CA GLY A 285 23.69 5.58 -16.21
C GLY A 285 22.44 5.17 -15.43
N THR A 286 22.59 4.44 -14.34
CA THR A 286 21.46 4.13 -13.46
C THR A 286 21.34 5.17 -12.34
N THR A 287 20.10 5.42 -11.92
CA THR A 287 19.77 6.26 -10.75
C THR A 287 19.26 5.42 -9.57
N TRP A 288 19.56 4.11 -9.57
CA TRP A 288 19.08 3.20 -8.51
C TRP A 288 19.80 3.45 -7.20
N CYS A 289 19.06 3.34 -6.09
CA CYS A 289 19.60 3.54 -4.74
C CYS A 289 20.73 2.54 -4.39
N THR A 290 20.74 1.35 -5.01
CA THR A 290 21.79 0.32 -4.85
C THR A 290 23.16 0.74 -5.37
N LYS A 291 23.31 1.96 -5.92
CA LYS A 291 24.63 2.61 -6.15
C LYS A 291 25.31 3.03 -4.84
N GLY A 292 24.58 3.19 -3.73
CA GLY A 292 25.14 3.26 -2.40
C GLY A 292 25.49 1.86 -1.89
N PHE A 293 26.66 1.70 -1.27
CA PHE A 293 27.11 0.41 -0.76
C PHE A 293 26.21 -0.10 0.37
N GLY A 294 25.89 0.76 1.34
CA GLY A 294 24.98 0.44 2.44
C GLY A 294 23.57 0.08 1.97
N THR A 295 23.09 0.76 0.93
CA THR A 295 21.79 0.44 0.32
C THR A 295 21.82 -0.91 -0.41
N ALA A 296 22.90 -1.21 -1.14
CA ALA A 296 23.07 -2.52 -1.78
C ALA A 296 23.12 -3.64 -0.74
N GLU A 297 23.83 -3.42 0.39
CA GLU A 297 23.88 -4.35 1.52
C GLU A 297 22.49 -4.59 2.12
N THR A 298 21.73 -3.54 2.39
CA THR A 298 20.37 -3.64 2.94
C THR A 298 19.43 -4.38 1.99
N GLN A 299 19.49 -4.09 0.70
CA GLN A 299 18.65 -4.74 -0.30
C GLN A 299 18.96 -6.23 -0.42
N LEU A 300 20.24 -6.62 -0.45
CA LEU A 300 20.66 -8.02 -0.49
C LEU A 300 20.36 -8.78 0.81
N ASN A 301 20.31 -8.11 1.94
CA ASN A 301 19.86 -8.75 3.18
C ASN A 301 18.36 -9.07 3.16
N GLY A 302 17.56 -8.25 2.46
CA GLY A 302 16.11 -8.42 2.32
C GLY A 302 15.68 -9.49 1.32
N GLY A 303 16.50 -9.84 0.34
CA GLY A 303 16.18 -10.83 -0.70
C GLY A 303 17.19 -10.88 -1.84
N ASP A 304 16.98 -11.83 -2.75
CA ASP A 304 17.76 -11.92 -3.99
C ASP A 304 17.57 -10.65 -4.84
N PHE A 305 18.60 -10.28 -5.59
CA PHE A 305 18.56 -9.14 -6.48
C PHE A 305 18.99 -9.56 -7.89
N TYR A 306 18.19 -9.25 -8.89
CA TYR A 306 18.45 -9.60 -10.28
C TYR A 306 18.66 -8.34 -11.09
N VAL A 307 19.71 -8.31 -11.92
CA VAL A 307 19.97 -7.21 -12.86
C VAL A 307 20.11 -7.76 -14.26
N TYR A 308 19.41 -7.15 -15.21
CA TYR A 308 19.63 -7.38 -16.63
C TYR A 308 20.62 -6.37 -17.17
N TYR A 309 21.72 -6.90 -17.71
CA TYR A 309 22.75 -6.10 -18.37
C TYR A 309 22.69 -6.32 -19.87
N THR A 310 22.50 -5.25 -20.64
CA THR A 310 22.67 -5.31 -22.08
C THR A 310 24.15 -5.23 -22.46
N ASN A 311 24.47 -5.70 -23.69
CA ASN A 311 25.81 -5.72 -24.21
C ASN A 311 26.30 -4.28 -24.46
N ASP A 312 27.56 -4.01 -24.14
CA ASP A 312 28.27 -2.82 -24.56
C ASP A 312 28.82 -2.99 -26.00
N LYS A 313 29.52 -1.98 -26.52
CA LYS A 313 30.13 -1.98 -27.85
C LYS A 313 31.16 -3.11 -28.08
N THR A 314 31.63 -3.75 -27.01
CA THR A 314 32.55 -4.90 -27.07
C THR A 314 31.84 -6.25 -27.02
N GLY A 315 30.53 -6.27 -26.97
CA GLY A 315 29.70 -7.47 -26.81
C GLY A 315 29.65 -8.01 -25.36
N LYS A 316 30.16 -7.26 -24.38
CA LYS A 316 30.12 -7.64 -22.98
C LYS A 316 28.83 -7.11 -22.32
N ALA A 317 28.10 -7.97 -21.64
CA ALA A 317 26.95 -7.57 -20.85
C ALA A 317 27.40 -6.71 -19.64
N ALA A 318 27.28 -5.40 -19.78
CA ALA A 318 27.85 -4.42 -18.85
C ALA A 318 26.97 -3.19 -18.56
N ILE A 319 25.87 -2.99 -19.32
CA ILE A 319 24.98 -1.84 -19.17
C ILE A 319 23.71 -2.27 -18.44
N PRO A 320 23.50 -1.91 -17.17
CA PRO A 320 22.33 -2.32 -16.39
C PRO A 320 21.07 -1.60 -16.91
N ARG A 321 20.00 -2.35 -17.19
CA ARG A 321 18.74 -1.84 -17.77
C ARG A 321 17.51 -2.18 -16.93
N ILE A 322 17.51 -3.34 -16.29
CA ILE A 322 16.38 -3.79 -15.45
C ILE A 322 16.95 -4.27 -14.12
N ALA A 323 16.30 -3.91 -13.03
CA ALA A 323 16.54 -4.50 -11.72
C ALA A 323 15.23 -5.10 -11.17
N ILE A 324 15.32 -6.32 -10.63
CA ILE A 324 14.24 -6.96 -9.88
C ILE A 324 14.77 -7.28 -8.47
N ARG A 325 14.12 -6.71 -7.47
CA ARG A 325 14.40 -6.96 -6.06
C ARG A 325 13.38 -7.96 -5.52
N MET A 326 13.86 -9.03 -4.92
CA MET A 326 13.02 -9.94 -4.13
C MET A 326 12.89 -9.41 -2.71
N GLN A 327 11.74 -9.68 -2.12
CA GLN A 327 11.47 -9.37 -0.71
C GLN A 327 10.60 -10.48 -0.13
N GLU A 328 11.02 -11.08 0.98
CA GLU A 328 10.37 -12.28 1.50
C GLU A 328 10.27 -13.36 0.40
N ASP A 329 9.09 -13.89 0.14
CA ASP A 329 8.85 -14.95 -0.84
C ASP A 329 8.35 -14.43 -2.20
N GLY A 330 8.53 -13.15 -2.52
CA GLY A 330 7.98 -12.57 -3.75
C GLY A 330 8.78 -11.43 -4.36
N ILE A 331 8.27 -10.89 -5.48
CA ILE A 331 8.84 -9.70 -6.12
C ILE A 331 8.45 -8.48 -5.30
N GLY A 332 9.45 -7.79 -4.74
CA GLY A 332 9.26 -6.54 -4.01
C GLY A 332 9.25 -5.31 -4.94
N GLU A 333 10.08 -5.33 -5.99
CA GLU A 333 10.22 -4.18 -6.87
C GLU A 333 10.81 -4.56 -8.24
N VAL A 334 10.33 -3.87 -9.30
CA VAL A 334 10.91 -3.93 -10.65
C VAL A 334 11.22 -2.51 -11.09
N ARG A 335 12.44 -2.25 -11.54
CA ARG A 335 12.91 -0.93 -11.96
C ARG A 335 13.62 -1.00 -13.31
N GLY A 336 13.50 0.10 -14.04
CA GLY A 336 14.24 0.36 -15.28
C GLY A 336 15.10 1.62 -15.19
N VAL A 337 15.38 2.20 -16.34
CA VAL A 337 16.22 3.40 -16.51
C VAL A 337 15.61 4.40 -17.49
N ALA A 338 14.30 4.29 -17.77
CA ALA A 338 13.65 5.11 -18.82
C ALA A 338 13.62 6.60 -18.47
N ASP A 339 13.40 6.91 -17.20
CA ASP A 339 13.18 8.28 -16.71
C ASP A 339 13.62 8.41 -15.25
N ASN A 340 13.38 9.58 -14.67
CA ASN A 340 13.70 9.86 -13.26
C ASN A 340 12.83 9.04 -12.28
N GLN A 341 11.75 8.41 -12.74
CA GLN A 341 10.90 7.51 -11.95
C GLN A 341 11.37 6.05 -12.03
N GLN A 342 12.43 5.79 -12.80
CA GLN A 342 13.01 4.46 -12.99
C GLN A 342 12.02 3.46 -13.61
N ASN A 343 11.19 3.93 -14.54
CA ASN A 343 10.30 3.08 -15.31
C ASN A 343 11.09 2.16 -16.25
N LEU A 344 10.48 1.06 -16.65
CA LEU A 344 11.02 0.20 -17.70
C LEU A 344 10.96 0.93 -19.04
N GLU A 345 12.02 0.80 -19.84
CA GLU A 345 11.99 1.20 -21.24
C GLU A 345 11.08 0.25 -22.02
N GLY A 346 10.38 0.77 -23.04
CA GLY A 346 9.41 -0.02 -23.81
C GLY A 346 9.99 -1.33 -24.37
N ASN A 347 11.23 -1.29 -24.88
CA ASN A 347 11.93 -2.45 -25.42
C ASN A 347 12.48 -3.42 -24.34
N MET A 348 12.40 -3.07 -23.05
CA MET A 348 12.80 -3.91 -21.93
C MET A 348 11.62 -4.62 -21.25
N THR A 349 10.38 -4.24 -21.59
CA THR A 349 9.17 -4.73 -20.90
C THR A 349 9.01 -6.24 -21.05
N GLU A 350 9.14 -6.79 -22.27
CA GLU A 350 9.00 -8.24 -22.51
C GLU A 350 10.08 -9.05 -21.78
N ILE A 351 11.31 -8.52 -21.73
CA ILE A 351 12.44 -9.17 -21.04
C ILE A 351 12.19 -9.21 -19.52
N ALA A 352 11.66 -8.13 -18.96
CA ALA A 352 11.28 -8.07 -17.55
C ALA A 352 10.13 -9.04 -17.25
N GLU A 353 9.07 -9.06 -18.08
CA GLU A 353 7.93 -9.96 -17.92
C GLU A 353 8.33 -11.43 -18.01
N ALA A 354 9.18 -11.80 -18.96
CA ALA A 354 9.70 -13.17 -19.09
C ALA A 354 10.41 -13.59 -17.77
N LYS A 355 11.25 -12.70 -17.22
CA LYS A 355 11.97 -12.99 -15.97
C LYS A 355 11.04 -13.05 -14.76
N MET A 356 10.08 -12.15 -14.66
CA MET A 356 9.10 -12.17 -13.56
C MET A 356 8.31 -13.48 -13.52
N ASN A 357 7.97 -14.06 -14.69
CA ASN A 357 7.26 -15.35 -14.77
C ASN A 357 8.04 -16.53 -14.14
N GLU A 358 9.37 -16.43 -14.09
CA GLU A 358 10.22 -17.45 -13.46
C GLU A 358 10.31 -17.27 -11.92
N LEU A 359 9.87 -16.13 -11.38
CA LEU A 359 10.06 -15.76 -10.00
C LEU A 359 8.76 -15.90 -9.20
N PRO A 360 8.84 -16.25 -7.90
CA PRO A 360 7.66 -16.30 -7.05
C PRO A 360 7.04 -14.92 -6.87
N GLY A 361 5.71 -14.87 -6.69
CA GLY A 361 4.99 -13.63 -6.41
C GLY A 361 4.68 -12.74 -7.62
N ALA A 362 4.95 -13.18 -8.85
CA ALA A 362 4.71 -12.40 -10.08
C ALA A 362 3.27 -11.90 -10.23
N GLU A 363 2.28 -12.76 -9.99
CA GLU A 363 0.85 -12.39 -10.06
C GLU A 363 0.48 -11.33 -9.03
N SER A 364 0.94 -11.50 -7.78
CA SER A 364 0.70 -10.53 -6.71
C SER A 364 1.35 -9.17 -7.05
N TYR A 365 2.56 -9.18 -7.58
CA TYR A 365 3.25 -7.95 -8.02
C TYR A 365 2.48 -7.24 -9.13
N ARG A 366 2.01 -7.97 -10.16
CA ARG A 366 1.22 -7.40 -11.26
C ARG A 366 -0.08 -6.80 -10.76
N LYS A 367 -0.79 -7.51 -9.87
CA LYS A 367 -2.01 -6.98 -9.26
C LYS A 367 -1.73 -5.68 -8.52
N LYS A 368 -0.74 -5.64 -7.63
CA LYS A 368 -0.35 -4.42 -6.91
C LYS A 368 0.01 -3.28 -7.86
N SER A 369 0.80 -3.56 -8.89
CA SER A 369 1.19 -2.56 -9.90
C SER A 369 -0.02 -2.03 -10.68
N SER A 370 -0.93 -2.92 -11.10
CA SER A 370 -2.17 -2.55 -11.80
C SER A 370 -3.08 -1.71 -10.92
N ASP A 371 -3.29 -2.14 -9.66
CA ASP A 371 -4.16 -1.45 -8.71
C ASP A 371 -3.62 -0.04 -8.42
N MET A 372 -2.32 0.12 -8.23
CA MET A 372 -1.71 1.44 -7.98
C MET A 372 -1.78 2.37 -9.18
N LYS A 373 -1.64 1.85 -10.41
CA LYS A 373 -1.83 2.63 -11.64
C LYS A 373 -3.29 3.09 -11.76
N GLN A 374 -4.24 2.20 -11.51
CA GLN A 374 -5.67 2.52 -11.56
C GLN A 374 -6.05 3.56 -10.49
N LEU A 375 -5.57 3.40 -9.25
CA LEU A 375 -5.78 4.37 -8.18
C LEU A 375 -5.24 5.76 -8.55
N THR A 376 -4.06 5.83 -9.14
CA THR A 376 -3.46 7.09 -9.60
C THR A 376 -4.28 7.73 -10.74
N ALA A 377 -4.83 6.93 -11.64
CA ALA A 377 -5.71 7.44 -12.70
C ALA A 377 -7.02 7.99 -12.13
N ILE A 378 -7.63 7.29 -11.17
CA ILE A 378 -8.85 7.75 -10.46
C ILE A 378 -8.56 9.05 -9.70
N GLU A 379 -7.47 9.11 -8.94
CA GLU A 379 -7.07 10.33 -8.22
C GLU A 379 -6.93 11.54 -9.16
N LYS A 380 -6.31 11.33 -10.32
CA LYS A 380 -6.18 12.38 -11.34
C LYS A 380 -7.54 12.86 -11.86
N LYS A 381 -8.47 11.95 -12.17
CA LYS A 381 -9.83 12.30 -12.61
C LYS A 381 -10.57 13.11 -11.55
N VAL A 382 -10.52 12.66 -10.28
CA VAL A 382 -11.17 13.37 -9.15
C VAL A 382 -10.61 14.78 -8.98
N LYS A 383 -9.28 14.94 -9.02
CA LYS A 383 -8.62 16.28 -8.97
C LYS A 383 -9.00 17.19 -10.13
N GLN A 384 -9.37 16.62 -11.27
CA GLN A 384 -9.85 17.37 -12.45
C GLN A 384 -11.36 17.60 -12.45
N GLY A 385 -12.09 17.21 -11.39
CA GLY A 385 -13.55 17.31 -11.32
C GLY A 385 -14.29 16.43 -12.30
N GLN A 386 -13.63 15.37 -12.82
CA GLN A 386 -14.24 14.41 -13.74
C GLN A 386 -15.02 13.34 -12.98
N GLU A 387 -16.14 12.92 -13.55
CA GLU A 387 -16.92 11.83 -12.99
C GLU A 387 -16.21 10.48 -13.12
N LEU A 388 -16.41 9.60 -12.13
CA LEU A 388 -15.93 8.24 -12.15
C LEU A 388 -16.98 7.32 -12.76
N ASP A 389 -16.53 6.41 -13.62
CA ASP A 389 -17.40 5.36 -14.16
C ASP A 389 -17.65 4.25 -13.12
N ARG A 390 -18.59 3.33 -13.45
CA ARG A 390 -18.95 2.22 -12.58
C ARG A 390 -17.76 1.35 -12.16
N ASN A 391 -16.86 1.03 -13.08
CA ASN A 391 -15.72 0.16 -12.79
C ASN A 391 -14.74 0.84 -11.84
N GLU A 392 -14.53 2.14 -12.00
CA GLU A 392 -13.71 2.97 -11.12
C GLU A 392 -14.32 3.07 -9.72
N LEU A 393 -15.65 3.21 -9.61
CA LEU A 393 -16.37 3.19 -8.33
C LEU A 393 -16.31 1.81 -7.66
N LEU A 394 -16.51 0.71 -8.41
CA LEU A 394 -16.37 -0.66 -7.89
C LEU A 394 -14.97 -0.92 -7.36
N PHE A 395 -13.95 -0.40 -8.03
CA PHE A 395 -12.56 -0.47 -7.61
C PHE A 395 -12.31 0.37 -6.35
N LEU A 396 -12.68 1.65 -6.38
CA LEU A 396 -12.47 2.61 -5.28
C LEU A 396 -13.15 2.15 -3.97
N TYR A 397 -14.38 1.65 -4.07
CA TYR A 397 -15.14 1.11 -2.94
C TYR A 397 -14.79 -0.34 -2.58
N GLU A 398 -13.81 -0.93 -3.25
CA GLU A 398 -13.35 -2.30 -3.01
C GLU A 398 -14.49 -3.34 -3.02
N ILE A 399 -15.51 -3.12 -3.86
CA ILE A 399 -16.72 -3.96 -3.91
C ILE A 399 -16.41 -5.39 -4.34
N ASN A 400 -15.53 -5.58 -5.32
CA ASN A 400 -15.19 -6.89 -5.87
C ASN A 400 -13.93 -7.49 -5.26
N SER A 401 -12.92 -6.68 -4.98
CA SER A 401 -11.66 -7.09 -4.38
C SER A 401 -11.01 -5.92 -3.66
N LYS A 402 -10.20 -6.21 -2.66
CA LYS A 402 -9.37 -5.19 -2.02
C LYS A 402 -8.36 -4.64 -3.01
N VAL A 403 -8.10 -3.35 -2.92
CA VAL A 403 -7.01 -2.68 -3.64
C VAL A 403 -5.70 -3.01 -2.95
N GLU A 404 -4.76 -3.59 -3.69
CA GLU A 404 -3.46 -4.00 -3.17
C GLU A 404 -2.39 -2.96 -3.52
N GLY A 405 -1.67 -2.49 -2.51
CA GLY A 405 -0.51 -1.60 -2.64
C GLY A 405 0.81 -2.32 -2.34
N PHE A 406 1.92 -1.60 -2.50
CA PHE A 406 3.26 -2.10 -2.17
C PHE A 406 3.61 -1.96 -0.68
N GLY A 407 2.76 -1.31 0.13
CA GLY A 407 2.93 -1.20 1.57
C GLY A 407 2.11 -2.24 2.33
N TYR A 408 2.41 -2.39 3.62
CA TYR A 408 1.63 -3.26 4.51
C TYR A 408 0.24 -2.71 4.84
N GLN A 409 -0.03 -1.44 4.53
CA GLN A 409 -1.28 -0.76 4.84
C GLN A 409 -2.04 -0.39 3.57
N ARG A 410 -3.37 -0.22 3.74
CA ARG A 410 -4.24 0.32 2.71
C ARG A 410 -3.75 1.70 2.27
N ASP A 411 -3.71 1.96 0.97
CA ASP A 411 -3.27 3.25 0.45
C ASP A 411 -4.20 4.37 0.95
N PRO A 412 -3.66 5.43 1.59
CA PRO A 412 -4.46 6.50 2.18
C PRO A 412 -5.30 7.27 1.17
N ARG A 413 -4.87 7.34 -0.09
CA ARG A 413 -5.61 8.02 -1.18
C ARG A 413 -7.00 7.44 -1.38
N ILE A 414 -7.20 6.14 -1.12
CA ILE A 414 -8.51 5.51 -1.23
C ILE A 414 -9.50 6.20 -0.28
N GLN A 415 -9.11 6.37 0.98
CA GLN A 415 -9.98 7.00 1.97
C GLN A 415 -10.14 8.51 1.72
N GLU A 416 -9.09 9.19 1.28
CA GLU A 416 -9.13 10.60 0.89
C GLU A 416 -10.16 10.83 -0.22
N ILE A 417 -10.11 10.03 -1.29
CA ILE A 417 -11.05 10.15 -2.41
C ILE A 417 -12.48 9.81 -1.96
N ILE A 418 -12.68 8.71 -1.22
CA ILE A 418 -14.01 8.32 -0.71
C ILE A 418 -14.62 9.42 0.17
N SER A 419 -13.81 10.11 0.99
CA SER A 419 -14.31 11.15 1.89
C SER A 419 -14.86 12.39 1.17
N THR A 420 -14.47 12.61 -0.08
CA THR A 420 -14.98 13.72 -0.92
C THR A 420 -16.23 13.37 -1.71
N ARG A 421 -16.65 12.10 -1.69
CA ARG A 421 -17.77 11.61 -2.50
C ARG A 421 -19.06 11.51 -1.71
N ASN A 422 -20.17 11.56 -2.44
CA ASN A 422 -21.51 11.31 -1.90
C ASN A 422 -21.93 9.86 -2.18
N PRO A 423 -21.95 8.96 -1.20
CA PRO A 423 -22.36 7.57 -1.43
C PRO A 423 -23.77 7.39 -1.99
N LYS A 424 -24.68 8.34 -1.76
CA LYS A 424 -26.04 8.29 -2.31
C LYS A 424 -26.08 8.55 -3.82
N GLU A 425 -25.16 9.35 -4.33
CA GLU A 425 -25.01 9.61 -5.77
C GLU A 425 -24.29 8.46 -6.47
N ASP A 426 -23.34 7.81 -5.80
CA ASP A 426 -22.58 6.70 -6.35
C ASP A 426 -23.34 5.36 -6.34
N ALA A 427 -24.25 5.16 -5.36
CA ALA A 427 -24.95 3.90 -5.18
C ALA A 427 -25.77 3.48 -6.44
N PRO A 428 -26.53 4.36 -7.10
CA PRO A 428 -27.26 4.00 -8.34
C PRO A 428 -26.31 3.47 -9.43
N ILE A 429 -25.17 4.12 -9.62
CA ILE A 429 -24.16 3.73 -10.63
C ILE A 429 -23.56 2.36 -10.29
N VAL A 430 -23.16 2.17 -9.04
CA VAL A 430 -22.51 0.93 -8.56
C VAL A 430 -23.47 -0.25 -8.64
N LEU A 431 -24.75 -0.05 -8.25
CA LEU A 431 -25.76 -1.10 -8.14
C LEU A 431 -26.56 -1.32 -9.44
N GLU A 432 -26.33 -0.48 -10.46
CA GLU A 432 -27.08 -0.52 -11.74
C GLU A 432 -28.59 -0.42 -11.52
N CYS A 433 -28.98 0.49 -10.62
CA CYS A 433 -30.37 0.77 -10.29
C CYS A 433 -30.72 2.22 -10.61
N GLU A 434 -31.96 2.47 -10.98
CA GLU A 434 -32.45 3.86 -10.98
C GLU A 434 -32.55 4.38 -9.54
N PRO A 435 -32.37 5.68 -9.27
CA PRO A 435 -32.45 6.24 -7.92
C PRO A 435 -33.75 5.87 -7.18
N GLU A 436 -34.87 5.78 -7.90
CA GLU A 436 -36.20 5.43 -7.37
C GLU A 436 -36.33 3.94 -7.01
N GLU A 437 -35.41 3.09 -7.47
CA GLU A 437 -35.36 1.66 -7.17
C GLU A 437 -34.51 1.37 -5.92
N ILE A 438 -33.94 2.43 -5.28
CA ILE A 438 -33.11 2.32 -4.08
C ILE A 438 -33.89 2.92 -2.89
N ALA A 439 -34.05 2.15 -1.83
CA ALA A 439 -34.61 2.63 -0.57
C ALA A 439 -33.48 2.82 0.47
N TYR A 440 -33.41 4.02 1.04
CA TYR A 440 -32.46 4.37 2.11
C TYR A 440 -33.16 4.30 3.47
N GLY A 441 -33.28 3.09 4.01
CA GLY A 441 -33.92 2.81 5.28
C GLY A 441 -35.31 2.19 5.15
N GLN A 442 -35.84 1.73 6.29
CA GLN A 442 -37.09 0.98 6.33
C GLN A 442 -38.30 1.83 5.92
N GLU A 443 -38.34 3.10 6.34
CA GLU A 443 -39.48 3.99 6.04
C GLU A 443 -39.63 4.20 4.54
N GLU A 444 -38.57 4.55 3.83
CA GLU A 444 -38.58 4.72 2.37
C GLU A 444 -38.97 3.41 1.65
N TYR A 445 -38.48 2.27 2.16
CA TYR A 445 -38.85 0.96 1.61
C TYR A 445 -40.35 0.70 1.76
N GLU A 446 -40.91 0.91 2.96
CA GLU A 446 -42.34 0.68 3.22
C GLU A 446 -43.25 1.63 2.42
N GLU A 447 -42.86 2.89 2.27
CA GLU A 447 -43.56 3.85 1.42
C GLU A 447 -43.56 3.43 -0.06
N ALA A 448 -42.39 3.06 -0.58
CA ALA A 448 -42.28 2.60 -1.96
C ALA A 448 -43.13 1.36 -2.24
N ILE A 449 -43.17 0.40 -1.30
CA ILE A 449 -44.02 -0.80 -1.45
C ILE A 449 -45.51 -0.44 -1.40
N LYS A 450 -45.93 0.50 -0.55
CA LYS A 450 -47.33 1.00 -0.54
C LYS A 450 -47.72 1.64 -1.87
N ASP A 451 -46.79 2.31 -2.52
CA ASP A 451 -46.96 2.94 -3.84
C ASP A 451 -46.81 1.96 -5.00
N ASN A 452 -46.71 0.66 -4.76
CA ASN A 452 -46.46 -0.39 -5.75
C ASN A 452 -45.18 -0.18 -6.57
N LYS A 453 -44.16 0.47 -6.00
CA LYS A 453 -42.86 0.63 -6.64
C LYS A 453 -41.98 -0.62 -6.42
N THR A 454 -41.16 -0.93 -7.41
CA THR A 454 -40.18 -2.02 -7.29
C THR A 454 -38.89 -1.50 -6.68
N ILE A 455 -38.48 -2.05 -5.56
CA ILE A 455 -37.20 -1.75 -4.92
C ILE A 455 -36.22 -2.88 -5.23
N LYS A 456 -35.12 -2.56 -5.95
CA LYS A 456 -34.04 -3.48 -6.26
C LYS A 456 -32.91 -3.44 -5.23
N ALA A 457 -32.67 -2.27 -4.61
CA ALA A 457 -31.62 -2.09 -3.64
C ALA A 457 -32.14 -1.50 -2.32
N TYR A 458 -31.61 -1.98 -1.22
CA TYR A 458 -31.86 -1.45 0.12
C TYR A 458 -30.55 -1.11 0.80
N ILE A 459 -30.45 0.09 1.35
CA ILE A 459 -29.30 0.60 2.08
C ILE A 459 -29.77 1.14 3.44
N GLY A 460 -29.38 0.49 4.53
CA GLY A 460 -29.75 0.92 5.87
C GLY A 460 -29.80 -0.20 6.89
N PRO A 461 -30.16 0.10 8.14
CA PRO A 461 -30.30 -0.90 9.20
C PRO A 461 -31.29 -2.00 8.81
N LEU A 462 -30.90 -3.26 9.01
CA LEU A 462 -31.72 -4.41 8.61
C LEU A 462 -32.99 -4.50 9.49
N PHE A 463 -34.16 -4.64 8.86
CA PHE A 463 -35.47 -4.75 9.50
C PHE A 463 -36.02 -6.18 9.47
N SER A 464 -37.03 -6.45 10.30
CA SER A 464 -37.63 -7.78 10.43
C SER A 464 -38.07 -8.35 9.08
N LYS A 465 -37.69 -9.60 8.79
CA LYS A 465 -38.01 -10.33 7.56
C LYS A 465 -37.49 -9.70 6.25
N ILE A 466 -36.47 -8.82 6.31
CA ILE A 466 -35.87 -8.22 5.10
C ILE A 466 -35.40 -9.30 4.11
N PHE A 467 -34.84 -10.40 4.61
CA PHE A 467 -34.36 -11.49 3.75
C PHE A 467 -35.50 -12.33 3.14
N SER A 468 -36.74 -12.12 3.56
CA SER A 468 -37.91 -12.70 2.91
C SER A 468 -38.40 -11.85 1.72
N GLN A 469 -37.88 -10.62 1.57
CA GLN A 469 -38.22 -9.71 0.49
C GLN A 469 -37.40 -10.00 -0.76
N ASN A 470 -37.96 -9.69 -1.93
CA ASN A 470 -37.26 -9.86 -3.21
C ASN A 470 -36.43 -8.62 -3.56
N ILE A 471 -35.41 -8.32 -2.75
CA ILE A 471 -34.47 -7.20 -2.98
C ILE A 471 -33.19 -7.79 -3.56
N GLU A 472 -32.67 -7.25 -4.63
CA GLU A 472 -31.45 -7.77 -5.28
C GLU A 472 -30.20 -7.43 -4.49
N HIS A 473 -30.05 -6.17 -4.07
CA HIS A 473 -28.89 -5.64 -3.35
C HIS A 473 -29.30 -5.20 -1.95
N ILE A 474 -28.64 -5.70 -0.93
CA ILE A 474 -28.86 -5.31 0.47
C ILE A 474 -27.52 -4.87 1.07
N TYR A 475 -27.49 -3.66 1.64
CA TYR A 475 -26.37 -3.09 2.35
C TYR A 475 -26.84 -2.59 3.73
N ALA A 476 -26.19 -3.02 4.79
CA ALA A 476 -26.40 -2.44 6.12
C ALA A 476 -25.88 -0.99 6.18
N SER A 477 -24.83 -0.70 5.39
CA SER A 477 -24.31 0.64 5.11
C SER A 477 -23.55 0.59 3.79
N PHE A 478 -23.74 1.57 2.90
CA PHE A 478 -23.00 1.60 1.64
C PHE A 478 -21.75 2.50 1.79
N PRO A 479 -20.60 2.06 1.29
CA PRO A 479 -20.34 0.83 0.52
C PRO A 479 -19.94 -0.40 1.37
N ASN A 480 -19.73 -0.26 2.67
CA ASN A 480 -19.01 -1.25 3.51
C ASN A 480 -19.86 -2.41 4.06
N GLY A 481 -21.16 -2.22 4.17
CA GLY A 481 -22.08 -3.19 4.78
C GLY A 481 -22.77 -4.10 3.77
N ARG A 482 -22.06 -4.58 2.74
CA ARG A 482 -22.63 -5.44 1.71
C ARG A 482 -23.04 -6.79 2.25
N ILE A 483 -24.30 -7.17 2.04
CA ILE A 483 -24.82 -8.50 2.31
C ILE A 483 -24.68 -9.37 1.06
N GLU A 484 -23.84 -10.39 1.12
CA GLU A 484 -23.59 -11.25 -0.04
C GLU A 484 -24.64 -12.37 -0.12
N LYS A 485 -25.22 -12.54 -1.29
CA LYS A 485 -26.15 -13.64 -1.60
C LYS A 485 -25.45 -14.66 -2.48
N ALA A 486 -25.66 -15.93 -2.20
CA ALA A 486 -25.13 -17.03 -2.99
C ALA A 486 -26.13 -18.20 -2.97
N GLU A 487 -25.97 -19.13 -3.91
CA GLU A 487 -26.76 -20.35 -3.98
C GLU A 487 -25.80 -21.55 -3.93
N ALA A 488 -26.07 -22.50 -3.05
CA ALA A 488 -25.39 -23.78 -2.97
C ALA A 488 -26.36 -24.92 -3.20
N THR A 489 -26.00 -25.92 -3.98
CA THR A 489 -26.76 -27.16 -4.14
C THR A 489 -26.06 -28.26 -3.33
N ILE A 490 -26.73 -28.76 -2.30
CA ILE A 490 -26.26 -29.84 -1.41
C ILE A 490 -27.16 -31.05 -1.53
N GLY A 491 -26.84 -32.14 -0.83
CA GLY A 491 -27.63 -33.38 -0.88
C GLY A 491 -27.38 -34.24 -2.13
N ASN A 492 -26.35 -33.96 -2.91
CA ASN A 492 -25.94 -34.75 -4.07
C ASN A 492 -25.00 -35.91 -3.71
N LYS A 493 -24.57 -35.99 -2.44
CA LYS A 493 -23.58 -36.96 -1.94
C LYS A 493 -24.02 -37.50 -0.60
N THR A 494 -23.75 -38.75 -0.36
CA THR A 494 -23.87 -39.30 0.99
C THR A 494 -22.81 -38.67 1.91
N LYS A 495 -22.98 -38.81 3.22
CA LYS A 495 -21.99 -38.39 4.22
C LYS A 495 -20.61 -39.03 3.93
N GLU A 496 -20.56 -40.30 3.62
CA GLU A 496 -19.35 -41.05 3.33
C GLU A 496 -18.66 -40.56 2.06
N GLU A 497 -19.42 -40.27 1.01
CA GLU A 497 -18.90 -39.71 -0.25
C GLU A 497 -18.32 -38.32 -0.05
N LEU A 498 -18.99 -37.47 0.73
CA LEU A 498 -18.52 -36.13 1.02
C LEU A 498 -17.22 -36.14 1.84
N ILE A 499 -17.13 -37.01 2.85
CA ILE A 499 -15.92 -37.18 3.66
C ILE A 499 -14.77 -37.72 2.78
N ARG A 500 -15.02 -38.70 1.93
CA ARG A 500 -14.01 -39.24 1.02
C ARG A 500 -13.46 -38.17 0.07
N GLU A 501 -14.31 -37.35 -0.52
CA GLU A 501 -13.85 -36.25 -1.39
C GLU A 501 -12.98 -35.21 -0.64
N LEU A 502 -13.34 -34.88 0.58
CA LEU A 502 -12.51 -34.02 1.43
C LEU A 502 -11.13 -34.64 1.69
N GLU A 503 -11.05 -35.94 1.99
CA GLU A 503 -9.80 -36.69 2.24
C GLU A 503 -8.96 -36.83 0.96
N GLU A 504 -9.58 -37.04 -0.19
CA GLU A 504 -8.91 -37.01 -1.50
C GLU A 504 -8.26 -35.66 -1.78
N LYS A 505 -8.97 -34.53 -1.53
CA LYS A 505 -8.44 -33.19 -1.67
C LYS A 505 -7.35 -32.87 -0.64
N GLU A 506 -7.45 -33.37 0.58
CA GLU A 506 -6.42 -33.22 1.61
C GLU A 506 -5.12 -33.96 1.22
N SER A 507 -5.24 -35.13 0.58
CA SER A 507 -4.12 -35.94 0.11
C SER A 507 -3.53 -35.45 -1.22
N SER A 508 -4.13 -34.43 -1.85
CA SER A 508 -3.68 -33.92 -3.14
C SER A 508 -2.26 -33.37 -3.06
N THR A 509 -1.44 -33.74 -4.04
CA THR A 509 -0.09 -33.17 -4.24
C THR A 509 -0.12 -31.84 -5.00
N ASN A 510 -1.24 -31.53 -5.67
CA ASN A 510 -1.41 -30.25 -6.35
C ASN A 510 -1.79 -29.16 -5.32
N PRO A 511 -0.95 -28.15 -5.07
CA PRO A 511 -1.25 -27.07 -4.11
C PRO A 511 -2.56 -26.34 -4.43
N ALA A 512 -2.93 -26.21 -5.71
CA ALA A 512 -4.15 -25.54 -6.14
C ALA A 512 -5.43 -26.30 -5.75
N ASP A 513 -5.34 -27.63 -5.57
CA ASP A 513 -6.45 -28.49 -5.17
C ASP A 513 -6.46 -28.82 -3.68
N LYS A 514 -5.31 -28.71 -3.04
CA LYS A 514 -5.11 -29.17 -1.66
C LYS A 514 -5.95 -28.38 -0.67
N ILE A 515 -6.60 -29.09 0.24
CA ILE A 515 -7.26 -28.55 1.42
C ILE A 515 -6.66 -29.16 2.69
N TYR A 516 -7.04 -28.62 3.83
CA TYR A 516 -6.62 -29.12 5.14
C TYR A 516 -7.84 -29.23 6.05
N ILE A 517 -7.87 -30.23 6.91
CA ILE A 517 -8.99 -30.49 7.83
C ILE A 517 -8.43 -30.58 9.26
N SER A 518 -8.93 -29.76 10.18
CA SER A 518 -8.53 -29.85 11.58
C SER A 518 -9.12 -31.11 12.25
N ASP A 519 -8.42 -31.63 13.27
CA ASP A 519 -8.85 -32.87 13.97
C ASP A 519 -10.26 -32.75 14.55
N SER A 520 -10.61 -31.59 15.13
CA SER A 520 -11.96 -31.35 15.64
C SER A 520 -13.01 -31.31 14.53
N ALA A 521 -12.70 -30.66 13.39
CA ALA A 521 -13.62 -30.66 12.24
C ALA A 521 -13.80 -32.10 11.70
N ARG A 522 -12.74 -32.89 11.64
CA ARG A 522 -12.80 -34.29 11.28
C ARG A 522 -13.67 -35.08 12.25
N SER A 523 -13.52 -34.87 13.56
CA SER A 523 -14.38 -35.43 14.58
C SER A 523 -15.85 -35.05 14.38
N MET A 524 -16.16 -33.80 14.09
CA MET A 524 -17.54 -33.33 13.83
C MET A 524 -18.15 -34.05 12.63
N LEU A 525 -17.39 -34.26 11.54
CA LEU A 525 -17.85 -35.01 10.35
C LEU A 525 -18.26 -36.44 10.68
N GLN A 526 -17.67 -37.05 11.68
CA GLN A 526 -18.00 -38.45 12.08
C GLN A 526 -19.22 -38.54 13.00
N LYS A 527 -19.66 -37.43 13.62
CA LYS A 527 -20.78 -37.42 14.58
C LYS A 527 -22.12 -37.74 13.92
N PRO A 528 -23.07 -38.34 14.68
CA PRO A 528 -24.44 -38.56 14.19
C PRO A 528 -25.18 -37.25 13.83
N GLU A 529 -24.88 -36.15 14.52
CA GLU A 529 -25.47 -34.82 14.30
C GLU A 529 -25.06 -34.22 12.94
N PHE A 530 -23.96 -34.71 12.36
CA PHE A 530 -23.58 -34.42 10.98
C PHE A 530 -24.30 -35.39 10.04
N ALA A 531 -25.41 -34.92 9.48
CA ALA A 531 -26.17 -35.65 8.47
C ALA A 531 -26.10 -34.89 7.14
N ALA A 532 -25.78 -35.59 6.05
CA ALA A 532 -25.96 -35.08 4.71
C ALA A 532 -27.45 -35.12 4.32
N ILE A 533 -27.90 -34.18 3.52
CA ILE A 533 -29.28 -34.14 3.02
C ILE A 533 -29.44 -35.27 1.98
N SER A 534 -30.54 -36.01 2.09
CA SER A 534 -30.73 -37.23 1.28
C SER A 534 -31.20 -36.99 -0.16
N GLN A 535 -31.60 -35.74 -0.47
CA GLN A 535 -32.07 -35.34 -1.81
C GLN A 535 -31.41 -33.99 -2.18
N PRO A 536 -31.12 -33.75 -3.47
CA PRO A 536 -30.59 -32.50 -3.92
C PRO A 536 -31.49 -31.32 -3.53
N GLU A 537 -30.93 -30.35 -2.78
CA GLU A 537 -31.62 -29.13 -2.34
C GLU A 537 -30.79 -27.89 -2.65
N LYS A 538 -31.45 -26.88 -3.20
CA LYS A 538 -30.85 -25.54 -3.38
C LYS A 538 -31.02 -24.71 -2.13
N ILE A 539 -29.91 -24.29 -1.55
CA ILE A 539 -29.89 -23.44 -0.36
C ILE A 539 -29.44 -22.05 -0.76
N ASN A 540 -30.31 -21.06 -0.55
CA ASN A 540 -29.95 -19.65 -0.68
C ASN A 540 -29.18 -19.21 0.56
N LEU A 541 -27.92 -18.82 0.36
CA LEU A 541 -27.01 -18.43 1.42
C LEU A 541 -26.92 -16.90 1.52
N ILE A 542 -26.84 -16.40 2.73
CA ILE A 542 -26.62 -15.00 3.07
C ILE A 542 -25.35 -14.92 3.91
N LYS A 543 -24.34 -14.25 3.36
CA LYS A 543 -23.08 -13.96 4.08
C LYS A 543 -23.10 -12.51 4.54
N LEU A 544 -22.78 -12.28 5.82
CA LEU A 544 -22.79 -10.97 6.46
C LEU A 544 -21.84 -10.94 7.67
N LYS A 545 -21.53 -9.75 8.15
CA LYS A 545 -20.81 -9.53 9.40
C LYS A 545 -21.80 -9.43 10.57
N VAL A 546 -21.33 -9.73 11.79
CA VAL A 546 -22.14 -9.61 13.01
C VAL A 546 -22.68 -8.18 13.19
N GLN A 547 -21.87 -7.16 12.90
CA GLN A 547 -22.30 -5.74 12.97
C GLN A 547 -23.46 -5.42 12.01
N ASP A 548 -23.51 -6.07 10.84
CA ASP A 548 -24.57 -5.81 9.86
C ASP A 548 -25.95 -6.21 10.37
N LEU A 549 -26.03 -7.07 11.38
CA LEU A 549 -27.26 -7.45 12.07
C LEU A 549 -27.80 -6.36 13.02
N GLY A 550 -27.05 -5.26 13.21
CA GLY A 550 -27.45 -4.12 14.02
C GLY A 550 -27.01 -4.19 15.49
N PHE A 551 -26.02 -5.01 15.81
CA PHE A 551 -25.47 -5.06 17.17
C PHE A 551 -24.44 -3.95 17.39
N GLU A 552 -24.58 -3.22 18.49
CA GLU A 552 -23.60 -2.23 18.95
C GLU A 552 -22.50 -2.83 19.83
N LYS A 553 -22.76 -4.00 20.43
CA LYS A 553 -21.85 -4.73 21.31
C LYS A 553 -21.81 -6.19 20.89
N ASN A 554 -20.72 -6.87 21.23
CA ASN A 554 -20.52 -8.29 20.92
C ASN A 554 -21.69 -9.14 21.44
N PRO A 555 -22.57 -9.68 20.56
CA PRO A 555 -23.71 -10.52 20.97
C PRO A 555 -23.24 -11.92 21.36
N THR A 556 -24.04 -12.62 22.16
CA THR A 556 -23.88 -14.07 22.38
C THR A 556 -24.33 -14.86 21.16
N THR A 557 -23.97 -16.16 21.10
CA THR A 557 -24.42 -17.06 20.02
C THR A 557 -25.96 -17.09 19.94
N ASP A 558 -26.64 -17.19 21.07
CA ASP A 558 -28.10 -17.21 21.12
C ASP A 558 -28.71 -15.90 20.62
N GLN A 559 -28.18 -14.75 21.04
CA GLN A 559 -28.62 -13.43 20.56
C GLN A 559 -28.40 -13.30 19.04
N LEU A 560 -27.23 -13.72 18.54
CA LEU A 560 -26.91 -13.70 17.12
C LEU A 560 -27.91 -14.54 16.30
N TYR A 561 -28.20 -15.77 16.74
CA TYR A 561 -29.09 -16.67 16.02
C TYR A 561 -30.55 -16.19 16.08
N SER A 562 -31.00 -15.71 17.24
CA SER A 562 -32.33 -15.12 17.38
C SER A 562 -32.53 -13.92 16.46
N ARG A 563 -31.52 -13.03 16.39
CA ARG A 563 -31.58 -11.87 15.49
C ARG A 563 -31.57 -12.27 14.02
N ALA A 564 -30.76 -13.26 13.62
CA ALA A 564 -30.79 -13.79 12.27
C ALA A 564 -32.19 -14.33 11.91
N GLU A 565 -32.85 -15.03 12.83
CA GLU A 565 -34.21 -15.55 12.63
C GLU A 565 -35.24 -14.43 12.45
N GLU A 566 -35.20 -13.37 13.25
CA GLU A 566 -36.05 -12.19 13.10
C GLU A 566 -35.94 -11.54 11.74
N LEU A 567 -34.74 -11.53 11.16
CA LEU A 567 -34.44 -10.97 9.84
C LEU A 567 -34.92 -11.87 8.68
N GLY A 568 -35.39 -13.10 8.95
CA GLY A 568 -35.86 -14.05 7.95
C GLY A 568 -34.79 -15.06 7.49
N LEU A 569 -33.75 -15.25 8.31
CA LEU A 569 -32.75 -16.28 8.10
C LEU A 569 -33.04 -17.54 8.92
N LYS A 570 -32.41 -18.64 8.58
CA LYS A 570 -32.38 -19.89 9.34
C LYS A 570 -30.96 -20.42 9.44
N LEU A 571 -30.71 -21.31 10.38
CA LEU A 571 -29.45 -22.01 10.47
C LEU A 571 -29.22 -22.87 9.24
N CYS A 572 -27.97 -22.92 8.79
CA CYS A 572 -27.55 -23.77 7.69
C CYS A 572 -27.56 -25.25 8.10
N PRO A 573 -27.89 -26.16 7.19
CA PRO A 573 -27.53 -27.57 7.36
C PRO A 573 -26.01 -27.72 7.59
N PRO A 574 -25.56 -28.63 8.46
CA PRO A 574 -24.12 -28.83 8.75
C PRO A 574 -23.29 -29.13 7.50
N GLU A 575 -23.89 -29.76 6.47
CA GLU A 575 -23.27 -30.07 5.18
C GLU A 575 -22.71 -28.84 4.46
N ILE A 576 -23.25 -27.62 4.71
CA ILE A 576 -22.78 -26.38 4.10
C ILE A 576 -21.30 -26.11 4.42
N GLY A 577 -20.80 -26.46 5.61
CA GLY A 577 -19.39 -26.27 5.97
C GLY A 577 -18.42 -26.98 5.02
N PRO A 578 -18.44 -28.31 4.94
CA PRO A 578 -17.63 -29.08 4.02
C PRO A 578 -17.93 -28.77 2.54
N HIS A 579 -19.20 -28.53 2.17
CA HIS A 579 -19.56 -28.16 0.80
C HIS A 579 -18.88 -26.83 0.38
N LEU A 580 -18.94 -25.80 1.21
CA LEU A 580 -18.25 -24.53 0.94
C LEU A 580 -16.74 -24.67 0.90
N ARG A 581 -16.14 -25.57 1.70
CA ARG A 581 -14.70 -25.80 1.58
C ARG A 581 -14.30 -26.34 0.21
N LEU A 582 -15.09 -27.24 -0.34
CA LEU A 582 -14.86 -27.82 -1.66
C LEU A 582 -15.19 -26.85 -2.81
N ASN A 583 -16.25 -26.05 -2.68
CA ASN A 583 -16.90 -25.33 -3.76
C ASN A 583 -17.00 -23.80 -3.54
N TYR A 584 -16.16 -23.20 -2.67
CA TYR A 584 -16.29 -21.79 -2.30
C TYR A 584 -16.35 -20.85 -3.51
N GLN A 585 -15.42 -21.04 -4.45
CA GLN A 585 -15.32 -20.21 -5.65
C GLN A 585 -16.54 -20.34 -6.56
N THR A 586 -17.08 -21.55 -6.69
CA THR A 586 -18.29 -21.79 -7.50
C THR A 586 -19.52 -21.12 -6.87
N VAL A 587 -19.66 -21.20 -5.53
CA VAL A 587 -20.80 -20.66 -4.78
C VAL A 587 -20.77 -19.13 -4.75
N PHE A 588 -19.64 -18.53 -4.37
CA PHE A 588 -19.52 -17.07 -4.22
C PHE A 588 -18.99 -16.36 -5.47
N LYS A 589 -18.74 -17.09 -6.58
CA LYS A 589 -18.19 -16.57 -7.86
C LYS A 589 -16.86 -15.83 -7.74
N ARG A 590 -16.15 -16.07 -6.64
CA ARG A 590 -14.83 -15.52 -6.34
C ARG A 590 -14.07 -16.41 -5.37
N GLU A 591 -12.77 -16.29 -5.33
CA GLU A 591 -11.96 -16.96 -4.30
C GLU A 591 -12.23 -16.37 -2.92
N GLN A 592 -12.05 -17.20 -1.90
CA GLN A 592 -12.03 -16.73 -0.52
C GLN A 592 -10.79 -15.84 -0.32
N THR A 593 -10.97 -14.67 0.29
CA THR A 593 -9.86 -13.77 0.60
C THR A 593 -8.84 -14.44 1.53
N LYS A 594 -7.55 -14.25 1.33
CA LYS A 594 -6.50 -14.64 2.28
C LYS A 594 -6.76 -13.97 3.64
N GLY A 595 -6.49 -14.68 4.73
CA GLY A 595 -6.88 -14.26 6.07
C GLY A 595 -8.39 -14.31 6.33
N GLY A 596 -9.19 -14.89 5.41
CA GLY A 596 -10.64 -14.96 5.51
C GLY A 596 -11.14 -16.13 6.37
N TYR A 597 -12.06 -15.85 7.29
CA TYR A 597 -12.67 -16.82 8.22
C TYR A 597 -14.19 -16.72 8.14
N LEU A 598 -14.84 -17.65 7.42
CA LEU A 598 -16.29 -17.70 7.28
C LEU A 598 -16.89 -18.76 8.21
N ARG A 599 -17.70 -18.35 9.16
CA ARG A 599 -18.40 -19.21 10.13
C ARG A 599 -19.72 -19.66 9.57
N ILE A 600 -20.04 -20.93 9.77
CA ILE A 600 -21.32 -21.47 9.37
C ILE A 600 -22.31 -21.25 10.54
N GLY A 601 -23.35 -20.47 10.31
CA GLY A 601 -24.48 -20.32 11.24
C GLY A 601 -25.31 -21.59 11.22
N MET A 602 -24.95 -22.55 12.04
CA MET A 602 -25.54 -23.90 12.09
C MET A 602 -25.81 -24.34 13.53
N LYS A 603 -26.61 -25.38 13.68
CA LYS A 603 -26.74 -26.06 14.98
C LYS A 603 -25.38 -26.65 15.38
N GLN A 604 -24.98 -26.42 16.62
CA GLN A 604 -23.69 -26.87 17.13
C GLN A 604 -23.59 -28.42 17.13
N ILE A 605 -22.39 -28.91 16.83
CA ILE A 605 -22.02 -30.34 16.93
C ILE A 605 -20.95 -30.45 18.01
N THR A 606 -21.11 -31.41 18.93
CA THR A 606 -20.09 -31.64 19.95
C THR A 606 -18.87 -32.32 19.34
N SER A 607 -17.74 -31.63 19.32
CA SER A 607 -16.48 -32.16 18.79
C SER A 607 -15.81 -33.16 19.76
N SER A 608 -14.62 -33.65 19.39
CA SER A 608 -13.81 -34.52 20.28
C SER A 608 -13.35 -33.82 21.57
N SER A 609 -13.32 -32.50 21.58
CA SER A 609 -12.99 -31.68 22.77
C SER A 609 -14.13 -31.60 23.79
N GLY A 610 -15.32 -32.12 23.46
CA GLY A 610 -16.52 -32.06 24.32
C GLY A 610 -17.25 -30.71 24.28
N TYR A 611 -16.80 -29.75 23.44
CA TYR A 611 -17.39 -28.43 23.28
C TYR A 611 -18.39 -28.36 22.12
N PRO A 612 -19.41 -27.50 22.22
CA PRO A 612 -20.35 -27.22 21.13
C PRO A 612 -19.66 -26.36 20.06
N ASP A 613 -19.41 -26.94 18.89
CA ASP A 613 -18.66 -26.32 17.82
C ASP A 613 -19.50 -26.13 16.55
N VAL A 614 -19.11 -25.16 15.72
CA VAL A 614 -19.60 -24.97 14.35
C VAL A 614 -18.45 -25.08 13.36
N PHE A 615 -18.73 -25.41 12.12
CA PHE A 615 -17.71 -25.38 11.05
C PHE A 615 -17.32 -23.95 10.72
N ILE A 616 -16.03 -23.77 10.39
CA ILE A 616 -15.52 -22.57 9.74
C ILE A 616 -14.71 -22.94 8.49
N VAL A 617 -14.92 -22.18 7.45
CA VAL A 617 -14.17 -22.26 6.19
C VAL A 617 -13.13 -21.14 6.20
N VAL A 618 -11.84 -21.53 6.11
CA VAL A 618 -10.72 -20.58 6.27
C VAL A 618 -9.83 -20.65 5.05
N ARG A 619 -9.35 -19.49 4.60
CA ARG A 619 -8.15 -19.37 3.78
C ARG A 619 -7.16 -18.53 4.60
N ASP A 620 -6.08 -19.19 5.08
CA ASP A 620 -5.10 -18.50 5.92
C ASP A 620 -4.23 -17.51 5.12
N ASP A 621 -3.34 -16.81 5.78
CA ASP A 621 -2.51 -15.79 5.16
C ASP A 621 -1.52 -16.37 4.15
N ASP A 622 -1.09 -17.64 4.35
CA ASP A 622 -0.28 -18.42 3.39
C ASP A 622 -1.10 -18.88 2.17
N GLY A 623 -2.43 -18.67 2.20
CA GLY A 623 -3.35 -19.11 1.14
C GLY A 623 -3.83 -20.56 1.27
N LYS A 624 -3.47 -21.29 2.33
CA LYS A 624 -3.93 -22.66 2.58
C LYS A 624 -5.43 -22.68 2.90
N ARG A 625 -6.14 -23.61 2.34
CA ARG A 625 -7.60 -23.73 2.43
C ARG A 625 -8.00 -24.78 3.47
N TRP A 626 -8.63 -24.31 4.56
CA TRP A 626 -8.95 -25.14 5.71
C TRP A 626 -10.46 -25.34 5.90
N LEU A 627 -10.85 -26.54 6.33
CA LEU A 627 -12.08 -26.80 7.07
C LEU A 627 -11.70 -26.93 8.54
N ARG A 628 -12.12 -25.96 9.37
CA ARG A 628 -11.84 -25.92 10.80
C ARG A 628 -13.14 -25.90 11.60
N HIS A 629 -13.03 -25.81 12.89
CA HIS A 629 -14.13 -25.63 13.84
C HIS A 629 -13.92 -24.36 14.65
N HIS A 630 -14.98 -23.91 15.28
CA HIS A 630 -14.94 -22.82 16.23
C HIS A 630 -15.94 -23.12 17.36
N TRP A 631 -15.50 -22.95 18.58
CA TRP A 631 -16.38 -23.01 19.74
C TRP A 631 -17.53 -22.02 19.60
N ALA A 632 -18.77 -22.47 19.83
CA ALA A 632 -19.98 -21.69 19.62
C ALA A 632 -21.02 -21.97 20.71
N ALA A 633 -20.57 -22.04 21.98
CA ALA A 633 -21.48 -22.16 23.10
C ALA A 633 -22.51 -21.02 23.12
N PRO A 634 -23.72 -21.24 23.64
CA PRO A 634 -24.81 -20.28 23.67
C PRO A 634 -24.39 -18.88 24.17
N GLU A 635 -23.55 -18.83 25.22
CA GLU A 635 -23.05 -17.63 25.89
C GLU A 635 -21.80 -17.02 25.28
N LEU A 636 -21.16 -17.67 24.29
CA LEU A 636 -19.98 -17.13 23.62
C LEU A 636 -20.31 -15.81 22.93
N LYS A 637 -19.50 -14.79 23.20
CA LYS A 637 -19.64 -13.46 22.58
C LYS A 637 -18.84 -13.36 21.29
N TRP A 638 -19.49 -12.90 20.21
CA TRP A 638 -18.91 -12.74 18.90
C TRP A 638 -18.47 -11.29 18.64
N ASN A 639 -17.24 -11.12 18.17
CA ASN A 639 -16.77 -9.81 17.72
C ASN A 639 -17.57 -9.35 16.49
N LEU A 640 -17.84 -8.05 16.41
CA LEU A 640 -18.69 -7.42 15.39
C LEU A 640 -18.20 -7.61 13.96
N GLU A 641 -16.89 -7.72 13.75
CA GLU A 641 -16.25 -7.93 12.42
C GLU A 641 -16.29 -9.39 11.94
N ARG A 642 -16.80 -10.32 12.74
CA ARG A 642 -16.83 -11.74 12.34
C ARG A 642 -17.88 -11.99 11.28
N GLU A 643 -17.49 -12.73 10.23
CA GLU A 643 -18.38 -13.13 9.13
C GLU A 643 -19.08 -14.45 9.43
N PHE A 644 -20.37 -14.48 9.13
CA PHE A 644 -21.22 -15.65 9.18
C PHE A 644 -21.94 -15.86 7.85
N VAL A 645 -22.26 -17.14 7.57
CA VAL A 645 -23.21 -17.50 6.53
C VAL A 645 -24.41 -18.20 7.15
N PHE A 646 -25.61 -17.74 6.79
CA PHE A 646 -26.90 -18.31 7.14
C PHE A 646 -27.64 -18.75 5.89
N ALA A 647 -28.63 -19.61 6.05
CA ALA A 647 -29.57 -19.93 4.99
C ALA A 647 -30.76 -18.96 5.04
N ARG A 648 -31.28 -18.57 3.87
CA ARG A 648 -32.54 -17.80 3.75
C ARG A 648 -33.72 -18.75 4.03
N LYS A 649 -34.77 -18.27 4.73
CA LYS A 649 -36.03 -19.02 4.94
C LYS A 649 -36.79 -19.22 3.65
#